data_354c272ea594d4d13c31587fd340dd2b
#
_entry.id   354c272ea594d4d13c31587fd340dd2b
#
_cell.length_a   1.000
_cell.length_b   1.000
_cell.length_c   1.000
_cell.angle_alpha   90.00
_cell.angle_beta   90.00
_cell.angle_gamma   90.00
#
_symmetry.space_group_name_H-M   'P 1'
#
loop_
_entity.id
_entity.type
_entity.pdbx_description
1 polymer ?
#
loop_
_entity_poly.entity_id
_entity_poly.type
_entity_poly.pdbx_seq_one_letter_code
_entity_poly.pdbx_strand_id
1 'polypeptide(L)'
;ESKMIVYLADLAHDYLPARQFVPLGIGYLASYSKSIFGEKVEFHLFKSVDKLLDECEVCEPDLVGFANYTWNERLNAFAGGRLKKEFPELPIVMGGPNIDIDEKGIGVFLGKYPFVDVYCMYSGEVSFSNIIQLCLENPTKNTRVEMLRSAPVSGGYSLFKGNLLGSPSNSKDSDLDFIPSPYLTGTLDPFLKEGFIPLIETNRGCPFLCTFCVWGVAALNKIQRFSMDRVYRDLDYVTQIGENYPQLVFADANFGILKRDVDIAKHIRKVYENTHTFASIEVYWSKSAQEHIVEIGRTLGHLTNTYIAFQSLDDGVLESIKRSNISTTRLVSLITRLKEYTHTTRTDILVGLPGESFDSHLESLDKALSYGINDILGGEVQLLPGSEMNTLESRDKFGLRTKYRFFEGCSGIYKGETIFELQEVIRETNNMSETEMIRLRALRALFFGGLTLGDLRPLVPYLTNKGVRLTDLLKTVILEGSNHPVLCETFEWLRNQISAEWFETVEEMDLFFRDPQNSSNFFSDKMFVKLNFAFTAHLLLHPNQFEAYYQQIEKEVLRLLPNEPQSTIREIVKLCQEQNFLYRCLRGDITTSVSIKLSDSTLSVLKKCGYLDLDYSCESFNLDLELDQLTADGVLKKIGSGNGQLSIFNLTQIMQMYRGRLQMKPLKSASVVLN
;
A
#
# COMPACT_ATOMS: atom_id res chain seq x y z
N GLU A 1 -35.07 -18.76 24.79
CA GLU A 1 -34.70 -17.33 24.62
C GLU A 1 -34.21 -17.14 23.19
N SER A 2 -34.72 -16.11 22.47
CA SER A 2 -34.22 -15.79 21.13
C SER A 2 -32.78 -15.30 21.23
N LYS A 3 -31.92 -15.76 20.31
CA LYS A 3 -30.55 -15.30 20.22
C LYS A 3 -30.51 -13.83 19.79
N MET A 4 -29.60 -13.04 20.34
CA MET A 4 -29.30 -11.70 19.86
C MET A 4 -28.52 -11.79 18.57
N ILE A 5 -29.00 -11.18 17.49
CA ILE A 5 -28.37 -11.18 16.16
C ILE A 5 -27.52 -9.92 15.99
N VAL A 6 -26.24 -10.10 15.74
CA VAL A 6 -25.26 -9.03 15.60
C VAL A 6 -24.60 -9.08 14.22
N TYR A 7 -24.69 -8.00 13.47
CA TYR A 7 -24.02 -7.84 12.20
C TYR A 7 -22.78 -6.98 12.36
N LEU A 8 -21.64 -7.50 11.91
CA LEU A 8 -20.35 -6.78 11.93
C LEU A 8 -19.86 -6.57 10.50
N ALA A 9 -19.51 -5.35 10.18
CA ALA A 9 -19.12 -4.95 8.84
C ALA A 9 -17.72 -4.33 8.82
N ASP A 10 -16.83 -4.93 8.06
CA ASP A 10 -15.56 -4.35 7.62
C ASP A 10 -15.70 -4.09 6.11
N LEU A 11 -16.46 -3.05 5.78
CA LEU A 11 -16.85 -2.76 4.41
C LEU A 11 -15.64 -2.37 3.55
N ALA A 12 -15.63 -2.87 2.33
CA ALA A 12 -14.65 -2.50 1.32
C ALA A 12 -15.35 -2.21 -0.02
N HIS A 13 -14.85 -1.21 -0.73
CA HIS A 13 -15.30 -0.90 -2.08
C HIS A 13 -14.96 -2.05 -3.04
N ASP A 14 -15.76 -2.23 -4.09
CA ASP A 14 -15.65 -3.37 -4.99
C ASP A 14 -14.29 -3.50 -5.69
N TYR A 15 -13.60 -2.39 -5.90
CA TYR A 15 -12.34 -2.32 -6.60
C TYR A 15 -11.11 -2.20 -5.70
N LEU A 16 -11.31 -2.11 -4.38
CA LEU A 16 -10.20 -2.04 -3.42
C LEU A 16 -9.53 -3.41 -3.30
N PRO A 17 -8.19 -3.51 -3.45
CA PRO A 17 -7.47 -4.77 -3.21
C PRO A 17 -7.72 -5.36 -1.82
N ALA A 18 -7.88 -4.52 -0.79
CA ALA A 18 -8.21 -4.94 0.57
C ALA A 18 -9.57 -5.65 0.70
N ARG A 19 -10.44 -5.59 -0.30
CA ARG A 19 -11.67 -6.40 -0.35
C ARG A 19 -11.38 -7.89 -0.29
N GLN A 20 -10.23 -8.30 -0.78
CA GLN A 20 -9.83 -9.72 -0.85
C GLN A 20 -9.25 -10.26 0.46
N PHE A 21 -9.05 -9.42 1.48
CA PHE A 21 -8.54 -9.84 2.78
C PHE A 21 -9.67 -10.23 3.73
N VAL A 22 -9.42 -11.26 4.55
CA VAL A 22 -10.36 -11.63 5.61
C VAL A 22 -10.60 -10.46 6.56
N PRO A 23 -11.82 -10.29 7.11
CA PRO A 23 -12.13 -9.22 8.05
C PRO A 23 -11.64 -9.58 9.47
N LEU A 24 -10.32 -9.61 9.68
CA LEU A 24 -9.70 -10.11 10.91
C LEU A 24 -10.16 -9.33 12.16
N GLY A 25 -10.22 -7.98 12.08
CA GLY A 25 -10.58 -7.14 13.21
C GLY A 25 -11.95 -7.45 13.77
N ILE A 26 -12.98 -7.49 12.92
CA ILE A 26 -14.34 -7.86 13.36
C ILE A 26 -14.44 -9.35 13.68
N GLY A 27 -13.58 -10.19 13.11
CA GLY A 27 -13.44 -11.59 13.50
C GLY A 27 -13.02 -11.75 14.96
N TYR A 28 -12.08 -10.94 15.45
CA TYR A 28 -11.71 -10.91 16.87
C TYR A 28 -12.88 -10.46 17.77
N LEU A 29 -13.62 -9.43 17.37
CA LEU A 29 -14.80 -8.99 18.14
C LEU A 29 -15.84 -10.11 18.29
N ALA A 30 -16.12 -10.80 17.18
CA ALA A 30 -17.07 -11.91 17.16
C ALA A 30 -16.59 -13.09 18.03
N SER A 31 -15.34 -13.56 17.81
CA SER A 31 -14.81 -14.71 18.54
C SER A 31 -14.68 -14.45 20.04
N TYR A 32 -14.24 -13.25 20.42
CA TYR A 32 -14.13 -12.86 21.83
C TYR A 32 -15.51 -12.78 22.50
N SER A 33 -16.45 -12.07 21.89
CA SER A 33 -17.81 -11.96 22.44
C SER A 33 -18.52 -13.31 22.50
N LYS A 34 -18.37 -14.15 21.49
CA LYS A 34 -18.93 -15.52 21.47
C LYS A 34 -18.38 -16.39 22.60
N SER A 35 -17.10 -16.23 22.95
CA SER A 35 -16.49 -16.96 24.08
C SER A 35 -17.08 -16.58 25.44
N ILE A 36 -17.60 -15.35 25.56
CA ILE A 36 -18.21 -14.85 26.80
C ILE A 36 -19.71 -15.22 26.86
N PHE A 37 -20.44 -15.00 25.78
CA PHE A 37 -21.89 -15.08 25.78
C PHE A 37 -22.47 -16.40 25.22
N GLY A 38 -21.63 -17.22 24.60
CA GLY A 38 -22.02 -18.52 24.06
C GLY A 38 -23.17 -18.40 23.05
N GLU A 39 -24.18 -19.24 23.21
CA GLU A 39 -25.31 -19.33 22.30
C GLU A 39 -26.32 -18.18 22.41
N LYS A 40 -26.12 -17.24 23.34
CA LYS A 40 -26.99 -16.07 23.50
C LYS A 40 -26.83 -15.07 22.35
N VAL A 41 -25.70 -15.14 21.59
CA VAL A 41 -25.35 -14.21 20.53
C VAL A 41 -24.98 -14.94 19.24
N GLU A 42 -25.46 -14.45 18.12
CA GLU A 42 -25.15 -14.93 16.78
C GLU A 42 -24.52 -13.79 15.96
N PHE A 43 -23.37 -14.06 15.33
CA PHE A 43 -22.63 -13.07 14.56
C PHE A 43 -22.66 -13.39 13.06
N HIS A 44 -22.91 -12.37 12.26
CA HIS A 44 -22.76 -12.37 10.81
C HIS A 44 -21.76 -11.28 10.41
N LEU A 45 -20.77 -11.64 9.59
CA LEU A 45 -19.68 -10.76 9.19
C LEU A 45 -19.81 -10.38 7.72
N PHE A 46 -19.58 -9.10 7.39
CA PHE A 46 -19.77 -8.57 6.05
C PHE A 46 -18.55 -7.78 5.55
N LYS A 47 -18.20 -7.98 4.30
CA LYS A 47 -17.24 -7.14 3.54
C LYS A 47 -17.96 -6.31 2.47
N SER A 48 -19.10 -6.74 2.00
CA SER A 48 -19.93 -6.08 0.98
C SER A 48 -21.05 -5.28 1.59
N VAL A 49 -21.17 -4.01 1.18
CA VAL A 49 -22.28 -3.14 1.62
C VAL A 49 -23.63 -3.64 1.10
N ASP A 50 -23.69 -4.13 -0.15
CA ASP A 50 -24.96 -4.64 -0.71
C ASP A 50 -25.43 -5.88 0.04
N LYS A 51 -24.50 -6.83 0.33
CA LYS A 51 -24.85 -8.02 1.14
C LYS A 51 -25.33 -7.64 2.54
N LEU A 52 -24.72 -6.65 3.19
CA LEU A 52 -25.15 -6.17 4.51
C LEU A 52 -26.57 -5.59 4.45
N LEU A 53 -26.83 -4.68 3.49
CA LEU A 53 -28.12 -4.03 3.38
C LEU A 53 -29.23 -5.02 3.00
N ASP A 54 -28.97 -5.91 2.04
CA ASP A 54 -29.94 -6.94 1.62
C ASP A 54 -30.28 -7.90 2.78
N GLU A 55 -29.28 -8.28 3.60
CA GLU A 55 -29.52 -9.15 4.75
C GLU A 55 -30.32 -8.43 5.85
N CYS A 56 -30.09 -7.12 6.08
CA CYS A 56 -30.87 -6.34 7.02
C CYS A 56 -32.35 -6.23 6.61
N GLU A 57 -32.65 -6.19 5.31
CA GLU A 57 -34.03 -6.20 4.80
C GLU A 57 -34.76 -7.56 5.08
N VAL A 58 -33.96 -8.67 5.04
CA VAL A 58 -34.49 -10.03 5.30
C VAL A 58 -34.65 -10.29 6.80
N CYS A 59 -33.65 -9.92 7.59
CA CYS A 59 -33.59 -10.12 9.02
C CYS A 59 -32.98 -8.91 9.71
N GLU A 60 -33.83 -8.11 10.35
CA GLU A 60 -33.37 -6.95 11.10
C GLU A 60 -32.49 -7.39 12.28
N PRO A 61 -31.18 -6.99 12.33
CA PRO A 61 -30.31 -7.35 13.44
C PRO A 61 -30.66 -6.59 14.73
N ASP A 62 -30.18 -7.10 15.86
CA ASP A 62 -30.29 -6.46 17.17
C ASP A 62 -29.21 -5.36 17.39
N LEU A 63 -28.10 -5.44 16.65
CA LEU A 63 -26.97 -4.52 16.72
C LEU A 63 -26.17 -4.59 15.40
N VAL A 64 -25.72 -3.44 14.91
CA VAL A 64 -24.77 -3.37 13.79
C VAL A 64 -23.48 -2.67 14.24
N GLY A 65 -22.32 -3.26 13.89
CA GLY A 65 -21.01 -2.68 14.14
C GLY A 65 -20.23 -2.45 12.85
N PHE A 66 -19.59 -1.28 12.72
CA PHE A 66 -18.75 -0.92 11.58
C PHE A 66 -17.28 -0.75 11.97
N ALA A 67 -16.38 -1.35 11.22
CA ALA A 67 -14.95 -1.06 11.26
C ALA A 67 -14.65 0.17 10.39
N ASN A 68 -14.06 1.21 11.00
CA ASN A 68 -13.84 2.50 10.35
C ASN A 68 -12.36 2.72 9.99
N TYR A 69 -12.11 2.79 8.69
CA TYR A 69 -10.81 3.07 8.09
C TYR A 69 -10.91 4.22 7.08
N THR A 70 -9.78 4.76 6.65
CA THR A 70 -9.73 5.81 5.62
C THR A 70 -10.33 5.38 4.28
N TRP A 71 -10.35 4.10 4.00
CA TRP A 71 -10.86 3.53 2.74
C TRP A 71 -12.34 3.15 2.77
N ASN A 72 -13.06 3.37 3.87
CA ASN A 72 -14.48 3.01 3.98
C ASN A 72 -15.32 3.95 4.84
N GLU A 73 -14.81 5.12 5.25
CA GLU A 73 -15.55 6.07 6.13
C GLU A 73 -16.90 6.49 5.51
N ARG A 74 -16.86 6.92 4.23
CA ARG A 74 -18.07 7.38 3.53
C ARG A 74 -18.98 6.21 3.15
N LEU A 75 -18.42 5.04 2.88
CA LEU A 75 -19.18 3.81 2.65
C LEU A 75 -19.93 3.37 3.92
N ASN A 76 -19.27 3.45 5.09
CA ASN A 76 -19.91 3.22 6.38
C ASN A 76 -21.03 4.26 6.66
N ALA A 77 -20.79 5.54 6.32
CA ALA A 77 -21.79 6.60 6.46
C ALA A 77 -23.01 6.36 5.57
N PHE A 78 -22.81 5.91 4.34
CA PHE A 78 -23.87 5.51 3.43
C PHE A 78 -24.70 4.37 4.02
N ALA A 79 -24.06 3.28 4.42
CA ALA A 79 -24.76 2.11 4.98
C ALA A 79 -25.45 2.43 6.31
N GLY A 80 -24.73 3.02 7.26
CA GLY A 80 -25.24 3.34 8.58
C GLY A 80 -26.36 4.38 8.56
N GLY A 81 -26.23 5.39 7.69
CA GLY A 81 -27.28 6.39 7.50
C GLY A 81 -28.58 5.81 6.92
N ARG A 82 -28.47 4.88 5.94
CA ARG A 82 -29.65 4.18 5.41
C ARG A 82 -30.28 3.28 6.46
N LEU A 83 -29.51 2.48 7.17
CA LEU A 83 -29.99 1.60 8.24
C LEU A 83 -30.70 2.39 9.36
N LYS A 84 -30.11 3.52 9.79
CA LYS A 84 -30.72 4.35 10.83
C LYS A 84 -32.02 5.03 10.39
N LYS A 85 -32.12 5.36 9.09
CA LYS A 85 -33.36 5.90 8.51
C LYS A 85 -34.45 4.84 8.42
N GLU A 86 -34.11 3.61 8.05
CA GLU A 86 -35.05 2.50 7.91
C GLU A 86 -35.44 1.89 9.25
N PHE A 87 -34.44 1.75 10.14
CA PHE A 87 -34.58 1.20 11.50
C PHE A 87 -34.08 2.22 12.54
N PRO A 88 -34.89 3.23 12.91
CA PRO A 88 -34.45 4.32 13.81
C PRO A 88 -33.99 3.86 15.19
N GLU A 89 -34.51 2.75 15.68
CA GLU A 89 -34.19 2.17 16.99
C GLU A 89 -33.01 1.16 16.93
N LEU A 90 -32.48 0.87 15.76
CA LEU A 90 -31.34 -0.07 15.61
C LEU A 90 -30.10 0.52 16.26
N PRO A 91 -29.49 -0.15 17.25
CA PRO A 91 -28.21 0.25 17.79
C PRO A 91 -27.10 0.11 16.71
N ILE A 92 -26.35 1.18 16.48
CA ILE A 92 -25.21 1.19 15.55
C ILE A 92 -23.96 1.66 16.29
N VAL A 93 -22.93 0.82 16.29
CA VAL A 93 -21.64 1.10 16.88
C VAL A 93 -20.56 1.16 15.81
N MET A 94 -19.51 1.90 16.08
CA MET A 94 -18.38 2.03 15.18
C MET A 94 -17.08 1.93 15.97
N GLY A 95 -16.01 1.49 15.34
CA GLY A 95 -14.67 1.46 15.91
C GLY A 95 -13.62 1.42 14.80
N GLY A 96 -12.38 1.54 15.15
CA GLY A 96 -11.27 1.55 14.20
C GLY A 96 -10.42 2.83 14.28
N PRO A 97 -9.30 2.88 13.56
CA PRO A 97 -8.29 3.93 13.75
C PRO A 97 -8.58 5.25 13.04
N ASN A 98 -9.63 5.34 12.23
CA ASN A 98 -9.89 6.53 11.39
C ASN A 98 -10.72 7.58 12.14
N ILE A 99 -10.19 8.08 13.24
CA ILE A 99 -10.80 9.13 14.08
C ILE A 99 -9.69 9.87 14.82
N ASP A 100 -9.88 11.17 15.08
CA ASP A 100 -9.00 11.92 15.97
C ASP A 100 -9.08 11.38 17.39
N ILE A 101 -7.96 11.47 18.12
CA ILE A 101 -7.83 10.87 19.45
C ILE A 101 -8.17 11.81 20.60
N ASP A 102 -8.30 13.10 20.33
CA ASP A 102 -8.71 14.09 21.31
C ASP A 102 -10.24 14.23 21.37
N GLU A 103 -10.76 14.69 22.52
CA GLU A 103 -12.19 14.80 22.76
C GLU A 103 -12.91 15.71 21.75
N LYS A 104 -12.23 16.78 21.31
CA LYS A 104 -12.81 17.71 20.33
C LYS A 104 -12.99 17.02 18.98
N GLY A 105 -11.97 16.31 18.51
CA GLY A 105 -12.03 15.57 17.24
C GLY A 105 -13.04 14.43 17.29
N ILE A 106 -13.12 13.69 18.39
CA ILE A 106 -14.15 12.64 18.60
C ILE A 106 -15.54 13.26 18.53
N GLY A 107 -15.76 14.40 19.21
CA GLY A 107 -17.04 15.10 19.20
C GLY A 107 -17.43 15.59 17.80
N VAL A 108 -16.50 16.12 17.03
CA VAL A 108 -16.71 16.53 15.63
C VAL A 108 -17.10 15.33 14.76
N PHE A 109 -16.41 14.20 14.89
CA PHE A 109 -16.71 12.99 14.14
C PHE A 109 -18.13 12.47 14.44
N LEU A 110 -18.48 12.34 15.72
CA LEU A 110 -19.81 11.89 16.13
C LEU A 110 -20.93 12.88 15.74
N GLY A 111 -20.64 14.18 15.74
CA GLY A 111 -21.55 15.19 15.22
C GLY A 111 -21.79 15.11 13.72
N LYS A 112 -20.75 14.75 12.96
CA LYS A 112 -20.82 14.52 11.51
C LYS A 112 -21.63 13.25 11.17
N TYR A 113 -21.56 12.23 12.01
CA TYR A 113 -22.19 10.92 11.79
C TYR A 113 -23.21 10.56 12.90
N PRO A 114 -24.36 11.23 12.97
CA PRO A 114 -25.32 11.07 14.06
C PRO A 114 -26.00 9.68 14.11
N PHE A 115 -25.79 8.83 13.11
CA PHE A 115 -26.24 7.45 13.12
C PHE A 115 -25.43 6.55 14.07
N VAL A 116 -24.21 6.98 14.45
CA VAL A 116 -23.34 6.25 15.37
C VAL A 116 -23.78 6.49 16.81
N ASP A 117 -24.19 5.44 17.50
CA ASP A 117 -24.60 5.52 18.90
C ASP A 117 -23.42 5.51 19.87
N VAL A 118 -22.37 4.71 19.55
CA VAL A 118 -21.10 4.65 20.31
C VAL A 118 -19.95 4.41 19.34
N TYR A 119 -18.83 5.08 19.60
CA TYR A 119 -17.55 4.81 18.93
C TYR A 119 -16.58 4.18 19.93
N CYS A 120 -16.05 2.97 19.61
CA CYS A 120 -15.03 2.29 20.40
C CYS A 120 -13.65 2.70 19.93
N MET A 121 -12.85 3.25 20.86
CA MET A 121 -11.48 3.67 20.60
C MET A 121 -10.48 2.51 20.81
N TYR A 122 -9.43 2.47 19.99
CA TYR A 122 -8.33 1.50 20.09
C TYR A 122 -8.77 0.03 19.96
N SER A 123 -8.32 -0.86 20.87
CA SER A 123 -8.68 -2.27 20.89
C SER A 123 -10.12 -2.43 21.33
N GLY A 124 -10.95 -2.94 20.46
CA GLY A 124 -12.40 -2.98 20.66
C GLY A 124 -12.96 -4.21 21.36
N GLU A 125 -12.20 -5.26 21.56
CA GLU A 125 -12.70 -6.57 22.00
C GLU A 125 -13.48 -6.48 23.32
N VAL A 126 -12.88 -5.87 24.34
CA VAL A 126 -13.50 -5.72 25.67
C VAL A 126 -14.64 -4.72 25.62
N SER A 127 -14.43 -3.54 25.02
CA SER A 127 -15.46 -2.51 24.93
C SER A 127 -16.68 -3.00 24.16
N PHE A 128 -16.48 -3.72 23.05
CA PHE A 128 -17.57 -4.29 22.28
C PHE A 128 -18.32 -5.39 23.03
N SER A 129 -17.63 -6.25 23.76
CA SER A 129 -18.29 -7.27 24.60
C SER A 129 -19.15 -6.62 25.71
N ASN A 130 -18.69 -5.50 26.28
CA ASN A 130 -19.49 -4.73 27.25
C ASN A 130 -20.74 -4.10 26.60
N ILE A 131 -20.66 -3.69 25.33
CA ILE A 131 -21.83 -3.25 24.56
C ILE A 131 -22.81 -4.40 24.37
N ILE A 132 -22.34 -5.60 24.03
CA ILE A 132 -23.19 -6.80 23.94
C ILE A 132 -23.89 -7.08 25.28
N GLN A 133 -23.13 -7.04 26.39
CA GLN A 133 -23.71 -7.22 27.73
C GLN A 133 -24.85 -6.23 28.02
N LEU A 134 -24.59 -4.92 27.77
CA LEU A 134 -25.58 -3.88 27.93
C LEU A 134 -26.83 -4.14 27.07
N CYS A 135 -26.64 -4.58 25.82
CA CYS A 135 -27.76 -4.91 24.93
C CYS A 135 -28.56 -6.13 25.39
N LEU A 136 -27.92 -7.15 25.95
CA LEU A 136 -28.58 -8.33 26.50
C LEU A 136 -29.39 -8.00 27.77
N GLU A 137 -28.93 -7.04 28.57
CA GLU A 137 -29.62 -6.58 29.77
C GLU A 137 -30.84 -5.67 29.48
N ASN A 138 -30.91 -5.08 28.28
CA ASN A 138 -31.96 -4.17 27.88
C ASN A 138 -32.83 -4.79 26.77
N PRO A 139 -34.13 -5.07 27.05
CA PRO A 139 -34.94 -5.90 26.17
C PRO A 139 -35.35 -5.24 24.85
N THR A 140 -35.39 -3.91 24.77
CA THR A 140 -35.86 -3.18 23.58
C THR A 140 -34.67 -2.45 22.90
N LYS A 141 -34.69 -2.34 21.58
CA LYS A 141 -33.66 -1.61 20.80
C LYS A 141 -33.60 -0.13 21.19
N ASN A 142 -34.77 0.50 21.42
CA ASN A 142 -34.80 1.89 21.84
C ASN A 142 -34.11 2.12 23.19
N THR A 143 -34.36 1.26 24.18
CA THR A 143 -33.66 1.31 25.48
C THR A 143 -32.16 1.09 25.30
N ARG A 144 -31.76 0.18 24.43
CA ARG A 144 -30.32 -0.06 24.10
C ARG A 144 -29.67 1.21 23.56
N VAL A 145 -30.29 1.87 22.57
CA VAL A 145 -29.77 3.12 21.98
C VAL A 145 -29.66 4.21 23.04
N GLU A 146 -30.70 4.40 23.88
CA GLU A 146 -30.68 5.40 24.95
C GLU A 146 -29.54 5.14 25.94
N MET A 147 -29.37 3.90 26.39
CA MET A 147 -28.34 3.51 27.34
C MET A 147 -26.94 3.67 26.74
N LEU A 148 -26.72 3.23 25.50
CA LEU A 148 -25.45 3.39 24.81
C LEU A 148 -25.03 4.84 24.68
N ARG A 149 -25.98 5.75 24.41
CA ARG A 149 -25.70 7.17 24.26
C ARG A 149 -25.55 7.92 25.58
N SER A 150 -26.40 7.62 26.58
CA SER A 150 -26.38 8.34 27.84
C SER A 150 -25.34 7.84 28.85
N ALA A 151 -24.90 6.57 28.72
CA ALA A 151 -23.93 5.94 29.59
C ALA A 151 -23.02 4.98 28.79
N PRO A 152 -22.15 5.49 27.91
CA PRO A 152 -21.29 4.65 27.09
C PRO A 152 -20.37 3.80 27.95
N VAL A 153 -20.06 2.60 27.44
CA VAL A 153 -19.13 1.66 28.09
C VAL A 153 -17.71 2.20 28.11
N SER A 154 -16.88 1.67 29.01
CA SER A 154 -15.44 2.01 29.06
C SER A 154 -14.78 1.73 27.68
N GLY A 155 -14.00 2.66 27.16
CA GLY A 155 -13.42 2.65 25.82
C GLY A 155 -14.36 3.13 24.72
N GLY A 156 -15.63 3.44 25.06
CA GLY A 156 -16.62 3.98 24.14
C GLY A 156 -16.87 5.46 24.37
N TYR A 157 -17.21 6.15 23.28
CA TYR A 157 -17.63 7.56 23.29
C TYR A 157 -18.94 7.74 22.54
N SER A 158 -19.81 8.61 23.03
CA SER A 158 -21.07 8.96 22.43
C SER A 158 -21.33 10.46 22.46
N LEU A 159 -22.16 10.94 21.55
CA LEU A 159 -22.66 12.32 21.59
C LEU A 159 -24.13 12.30 22.06
N PHE A 160 -24.38 12.75 23.28
CA PHE A 160 -25.71 12.76 23.86
C PHE A 160 -26.15 14.17 24.28
N LYS A 161 -27.25 14.64 23.71
CA LYS A 161 -27.78 16.00 23.94
C LYS A 161 -26.72 17.11 23.76
N GLY A 162 -25.86 16.96 22.76
CA GLY A 162 -24.78 17.91 22.45
C GLY A 162 -23.52 17.78 23.32
N ASN A 163 -23.49 16.86 24.27
CA ASN A 163 -22.31 16.62 25.12
C ASN A 163 -21.60 15.33 24.72
N LEU A 164 -20.27 15.37 24.63
CA LEU A 164 -19.44 14.18 24.48
C LEU A 164 -19.39 13.46 25.83
N LEU A 165 -19.78 12.20 25.84
CA LEU A 165 -19.69 11.29 26.98
C LEU A 165 -18.78 10.13 26.62
N GLY A 166 -18.04 9.62 27.59
CA GLY A 166 -17.19 8.46 27.41
C GLY A 166 -15.90 8.50 28.21
N SER A 167 -15.14 7.46 28.08
CA SER A 167 -13.85 7.32 28.77
C SER A 167 -12.90 6.42 27.98
N PRO A 168 -11.58 6.62 28.09
CA PRO A 168 -10.60 5.71 27.51
C PRO A 168 -10.70 4.30 28.11
N SER A 169 -10.33 3.29 27.33
CA SER A 169 -10.24 1.92 27.81
C SER A 169 -9.12 1.75 28.85
N ASN A 170 -9.40 0.98 29.89
CA ASN A 170 -8.43 0.67 30.94
C ASN A 170 -7.60 -0.60 30.69
N SER A 171 -7.71 -1.23 29.53
CA SER A 171 -6.95 -2.45 29.20
C SER A 171 -5.44 -2.21 29.21
N LYS A 172 -4.73 -2.90 30.12
CA LYS A 172 -3.27 -2.82 30.29
C LYS A 172 -2.56 -4.14 29.99
N ASP A 173 -3.27 -5.15 29.52
CA ASP A 173 -2.71 -6.48 29.32
C ASP A 173 -1.69 -6.50 28.20
N SER A 174 -0.53 -7.11 28.46
CA SER A 174 0.53 -7.31 27.47
C SER A 174 0.34 -8.60 26.65
N ASP A 175 -0.53 -9.47 27.11
CA ASP A 175 -0.87 -10.76 26.51
C ASP A 175 -2.18 -10.64 25.76
N LEU A 176 -2.22 -11.12 24.50
CA LEU A 176 -3.41 -11.11 23.64
C LEU A 176 -4.13 -12.45 23.61
N ASP A 177 -3.62 -13.49 24.27
CA ASP A 177 -4.21 -14.84 24.20
C ASP A 177 -5.59 -14.96 24.86
N PHE A 178 -6.02 -13.93 25.62
CA PHE A 178 -7.41 -13.84 26.09
C PHE A 178 -8.42 -13.68 24.93
N ILE A 179 -7.99 -13.30 23.73
CA ILE A 179 -8.80 -13.17 22.53
C ILE A 179 -8.75 -14.51 21.77
N PRO A 180 -9.84 -15.29 21.70
CA PRO A 180 -9.87 -16.51 20.92
C PRO A 180 -9.59 -16.28 19.44
N SER A 181 -8.94 -17.23 18.78
CA SER A 181 -8.66 -17.13 17.36
C SER A 181 -9.94 -17.18 16.53
N PRO A 182 -10.18 -16.19 15.66
CA PRO A 182 -11.31 -16.26 14.74
C PRO A 182 -11.10 -17.31 13.64
N TYR A 183 -9.87 -17.79 13.45
CA TYR A 183 -9.56 -18.95 12.61
C TYR A 183 -9.92 -20.25 13.33
N LEU A 184 -9.33 -20.52 14.48
CA LEU A 184 -9.53 -21.76 15.23
C LEU A 184 -10.98 -21.96 15.71
N THR A 185 -11.74 -20.89 15.86
CA THR A 185 -13.18 -20.94 16.16
C THR A 185 -14.06 -21.12 14.92
N GLY A 186 -13.47 -21.13 13.72
CA GLY A 186 -14.21 -21.21 12.45
C GLY A 186 -14.96 -19.93 12.06
N THR A 187 -14.82 -18.84 12.81
CA THR A 187 -15.51 -17.56 12.54
C THR A 187 -15.21 -17.00 11.16
N LEU A 188 -13.97 -17.18 10.66
CA LEU A 188 -13.52 -16.69 9.36
C LEU A 188 -13.56 -17.74 8.24
N ASP A 189 -14.02 -18.97 8.51
CA ASP A 189 -14.09 -20.05 7.53
C ASP A 189 -14.86 -19.69 6.25
N PRO A 190 -16.00 -18.98 6.31
CA PRO A 190 -16.71 -18.59 5.09
C PRO A 190 -15.83 -17.78 4.13
N PHE A 191 -15.02 -16.85 4.67
CA PHE A 191 -14.13 -16.02 3.86
C PHE A 191 -12.95 -16.81 3.29
N LEU A 192 -12.36 -17.72 4.07
CA LEU A 192 -11.28 -18.60 3.59
C LEU A 192 -11.75 -19.51 2.46
N LYS A 193 -12.97 -20.06 2.56
CA LYS A 193 -13.59 -20.89 1.51
C LYS A 193 -13.95 -20.11 0.25
N GLU A 194 -14.23 -18.81 0.37
CA GLU A 194 -14.41 -17.90 -0.77
C GLU A 194 -13.07 -17.45 -1.39
N GLY A 195 -11.92 -17.85 -0.83
CA GLY A 195 -10.58 -17.52 -1.34
C GLY A 195 -10.03 -16.17 -0.87
N PHE A 196 -10.57 -15.61 0.21
CA PHE A 196 -10.02 -14.39 0.82
C PHE A 196 -8.62 -14.63 1.36
N ILE A 197 -7.75 -13.65 1.21
CA ILE A 197 -6.36 -13.70 1.65
C ILE A 197 -6.31 -13.65 3.19
N PRO A 198 -5.66 -14.62 3.85
CA PRO A 198 -5.50 -14.60 5.29
C PRO A 198 -4.63 -13.43 5.76
N LEU A 199 -5.08 -12.76 6.84
CA LEU A 199 -4.30 -11.83 7.62
C LEU A 199 -3.85 -12.52 8.91
N ILE A 200 -2.56 -12.54 9.18
CA ILE A 200 -1.99 -13.09 10.42
C ILE A 200 -1.50 -11.93 11.29
N GLU A 201 -1.92 -11.91 12.54
CA GLU A 201 -1.43 -10.96 13.53
C GLU A 201 -0.66 -11.70 14.61
N THR A 202 0.63 -11.36 14.80
CA THR A 202 1.44 -11.97 15.85
C THR A 202 1.62 -11.04 17.05
N ASN A 203 1.57 -9.74 16.81
CA ASN A 203 1.67 -8.71 17.83
C ASN A 203 0.93 -7.43 17.42
N ARG A 204 0.60 -6.60 18.41
CA ARG A 204 -0.01 -5.26 18.26
C ARG A 204 0.89 -4.21 18.87
N GLY A 205 0.80 -2.99 18.31
CA GLY A 205 1.52 -1.83 18.78
C GLY A 205 2.81 -1.55 18.02
N CYS A 206 3.30 -0.31 18.16
CA CYS A 206 4.51 0.17 17.51
C CYS A 206 5.27 1.08 18.46
N PRO A 207 6.53 0.77 18.82
CA PRO A 207 7.28 1.56 19.80
C PRO A 207 7.77 2.90 19.26
N PHE A 208 7.56 3.16 17.97
CA PHE A 208 7.97 4.39 17.30
C PHE A 208 6.87 5.44 17.36
N LEU A 209 7.27 6.72 17.43
CA LEU A 209 6.37 7.87 17.56
C LEU A 209 6.34 8.72 16.29
N CYS A 210 6.38 8.10 15.11
CA CYS A 210 6.35 8.82 13.84
C CYS A 210 5.08 9.66 13.73
N THR A 211 5.24 10.99 13.54
CA THR A 211 4.13 11.95 13.62
C THR A 211 3.08 11.81 12.51
N PHE A 212 3.47 11.26 11.37
CA PHE A 212 2.56 11.02 10.23
C PHE A 212 1.73 9.74 10.34
N CYS A 213 2.00 8.89 11.35
CA CYS A 213 1.44 7.55 11.47
C CYS A 213 0.45 7.46 12.63
N VAL A 214 -0.69 6.82 12.42
CA VAL A 214 -1.70 6.61 13.47
C VAL A 214 -1.24 5.63 14.56
N TRP A 215 -0.26 4.79 14.28
CA TRP A 215 0.41 3.94 15.29
C TRP A 215 1.43 4.72 16.14
N GLY A 216 1.81 5.93 15.73
CA GLY A 216 2.77 6.79 16.43
C GLY A 216 2.23 7.49 17.66
N VAL A 217 1.12 7.04 18.22
CA VAL A 217 0.50 7.63 19.41
C VAL A 217 0.89 6.86 20.69
N ALA A 218 1.02 7.59 21.78
CA ALA A 218 1.47 7.01 23.05
C ALA A 218 0.61 5.84 23.56
N ALA A 219 -0.68 5.85 23.26
CA ALA A 219 -1.60 4.77 23.65
C ALA A 219 -1.29 3.42 22.96
N LEU A 220 -0.59 3.43 21.81
CA LEU A 220 -0.29 2.26 20.99
C LEU A 220 1.21 1.91 20.98
N ASN A 221 2.03 2.55 21.83
CA ASN A 221 3.49 2.40 21.80
C ASN A 221 4.04 1.15 22.52
N LYS A 222 3.19 0.38 23.19
CA LYS A 222 3.56 -0.89 23.81
C LYS A 222 3.23 -2.05 22.91
N ILE A 223 4.20 -2.96 22.73
CA ILE A 223 3.99 -4.18 21.97
C ILE A 223 3.27 -5.20 22.85
N GLN A 224 2.06 -5.58 22.43
CA GLN A 224 1.29 -6.69 22.95
C GLN A 224 1.45 -7.88 21.99
N ARG A 225 1.40 -9.12 22.45
CA ARG A 225 1.70 -10.28 21.60
C ARG A 225 0.80 -11.47 21.89
N PHE A 226 0.51 -12.23 20.84
CA PHE A 226 -0.01 -13.59 20.96
C PHE A 226 1.11 -14.56 21.31
N SER A 227 0.79 -15.67 21.94
CA SER A 227 1.77 -16.75 22.21
C SER A 227 2.24 -17.39 20.90
N MET A 228 3.40 -18.03 20.96
CA MET A 228 3.93 -18.77 19.79
C MET A 228 3.03 -19.92 19.40
N ASP A 229 2.47 -20.64 20.39
CA ASP A 229 1.51 -21.72 20.14
C ASP A 229 0.30 -21.22 19.34
N ARG A 230 -0.26 -20.07 19.74
CA ARG A 230 -1.38 -19.44 19.04
C ARG A 230 -1.02 -19.09 17.59
N VAL A 231 0.13 -18.43 17.38
CA VAL A 231 0.57 -18.05 16.03
C VAL A 231 0.78 -19.27 15.14
N TYR A 232 1.41 -20.31 15.65
CA TYR A 232 1.64 -21.56 14.89
C TYR A 232 0.32 -22.23 14.50
N ARG A 233 -0.61 -22.33 15.43
CA ARG A 233 -1.92 -22.95 15.19
C ARG A 233 -2.74 -22.15 14.18
N ASP A 234 -2.71 -20.84 14.22
CA ASP A 234 -3.38 -19.98 13.23
C ASP A 234 -2.79 -20.20 11.82
N LEU A 235 -1.45 -20.25 11.70
CA LEU A 235 -0.75 -20.53 10.43
C LEU A 235 -1.09 -21.93 9.89
N ASP A 236 -1.04 -22.95 10.73
CA ASP A 236 -1.38 -24.32 10.35
C ASP A 236 -2.83 -24.42 9.89
N TYR A 237 -3.75 -23.75 10.59
CA TYR A 237 -5.17 -23.78 10.28
C TYR A 237 -5.49 -23.17 8.92
N VAL A 238 -5.03 -21.94 8.66
CA VAL A 238 -5.34 -21.24 7.39
C VAL A 238 -4.77 -21.98 6.18
N THR A 239 -3.65 -22.67 6.32
CA THR A 239 -3.02 -23.44 5.25
C THR A 239 -3.65 -24.82 5.03
N GLN A 240 -4.39 -25.34 6.00
CA GLN A 240 -5.13 -26.60 5.89
C GLN A 240 -6.53 -26.41 5.28
N ILE A 241 -7.20 -25.31 5.60
CA ILE A 241 -8.59 -25.07 5.15
C ILE A 241 -8.65 -24.43 3.76
N GLY A 242 -7.72 -23.56 3.44
CA GLY A 242 -7.71 -22.82 2.19
C GLY A 242 -7.06 -23.57 1.04
N GLU A 243 -7.52 -23.24 -0.17
CA GLU A 243 -6.85 -23.63 -1.40
C GLU A 243 -5.94 -22.46 -1.83
N ASN A 244 -4.79 -22.69 -2.35
CA ASN A 244 -3.84 -21.78 -3.03
C ASN A 244 -4.07 -20.27 -2.91
N TYR A 245 -3.58 -19.67 -1.86
CA TYR A 245 -3.60 -18.21 -1.69
C TYR A 245 -2.49 -17.55 -2.52
N PRO A 246 -2.75 -16.38 -3.14
CA PRO A 246 -1.67 -15.63 -3.79
C PRO A 246 -0.61 -15.17 -2.80
N GLN A 247 -1.01 -14.91 -1.55
CA GLN A 247 -0.10 -14.50 -0.48
C GLN A 247 -0.70 -14.75 0.91
N LEU A 248 0.15 -14.82 1.92
CA LEU A 248 -0.19 -14.57 3.33
C LEU A 248 0.28 -13.18 3.72
N VAL A 249 -0.52 -12.44 4.46
CA VAL A 249 -0.18 -11.08 4.90
C VAL A 249 -0.11 -11.03 6.42
N PHE A 250 0.97 -10.45 6.94
CA PHE A 250 1.13 -10.22 8.37
C PHE A 250 0.74 -8.78 8.70
N ALA A 251 -0.22 -8.62 9.61
CA ALA A 251 -0.76 -7.33 10.02
C ALA A 251 0.13 -6.59 11.04
N ASP A 252 1.22 -7.20 11.46
CA ASP A 252 2.17 -6.63 12.41
C ASP A 252 2.78 -5.33 11.88
N ALA A 253 2.81 -4.28 12.69
CA ALA A 253 3.39 -3.00 12.28
C ALA A 253 4.92 -3.05 12.06
N ASN A 254 5.61 -4.03 12.67
CA ASN A 254 7.07 -4.19 12.58
C ASN A 254 7.47 -5.66 12.75
N PHE A 255 7.31 -6.47 11.71
CA PHE A 255 7.78 -7.85 11.73
C PHE A 255 9.32 -7.90 11.80
N GLY A 256 9.86 -8.75 12.66
CA GLY A 256 11.29 -8.82 12.93
C GLY A 256 11.77 -7.92 14.07
N ILE A 257 10.89 -7.17 14.73
CA ILE A 257 11.25 -6.38 15.91
C ILE A 257 11.50 -7.28 17.14
N LEU A 258 10.84 -8.42 17.22
CA LEU A 258 11.00 -9.39 18.28
C LEU A 258 11.90 -10.55 17.81
N LYS A 259 12.82 -10.98 18.67
CA LYS A 259 13.73 -12.10 18.33
C LYS A 259 12.96 -13.38 17.96
N ARG A 260 11.81 -13.61 18.58
CA ARG A 260 10.94 -14.76 18.30
C ARG A 260 10.42 -14.82 16.83
N ASP A 261 10.46 -13.70 16.13
CA ASP A 261 9.99 -13.63 14.74
C ASP A 261 10.85 -14.50 13.80
N VAL A 262 12.10 -14.82 14.21
CA VAL A 262 12.95 -15.83 13.55
C VAL A 262 12.29 -17.21 13.59
N ASP A 263 11.74 -17.62 14.74
CA ASP A 263 11.10 -18.92 14.90
C ASP A 263 9.75 -18.96 14.16
N ILE A 264 9.03 -17.82 14.11
CA ILE A 264 7.84 -17.67 13.27
C ILE A 264 8.21 -17.85 11.79
N ALA A 265 9.30 -17.23 11.32
CA ALA A 265 9.77 -17.38 9.95
C ALA A 265 10.12 -18.85 9.62
N LYS A 266 10.78 -19.56 10.53
CA LYS A 266 11.08 -21.01 10.37
C LYS A 266 9.80 -21.83 10.26
N HIS A 267 8.79 -21.52 11.07
CA HIS A 267 7.49 -22.21 11.00
C HIS A 267 6.77 -21.94 9.68
N ILE A 268 6.75 -20.68 9.22
CA ILE A 268 6.20 -20.30 7.92
C ILE A 268 6.88 -21.10 6.79
N ARG A 269 8.21 -21.18 6.81
CA ARG A 269 8.97 -21.95 5.81
C ARG A 269 8.61 -23.42 5.80
N LYS A 270 8.52 -24.03 6.99
CA LYS A 270 8.09 -25.42 7.16
C LYS A 270 6.68 -25.65 6.61
N VAL A 271 5.74 -24.78 6.93
CA VAL A 271 4.36 -24.87 6.44
C VAL A 271 4.32 -24.74 4.92
N TYR A 272 5.06 -23.80 4.34
CA TYR A 272 5.18 -23.64 2.90
C TYR A 272 5.68 -24.91 2.21
N GLU A 273 6.78 -25.48 2.71
CA GLU A 273 7.39 -26.70 2.14
C GLU A 273 6.46 -27.91 2.20
N ASN A 274 5.60 -27.98 3.22
CA ASN A 274 4.66 -29.08 3.41
C ASN A 274 3.37 -28.91 2.60
N THR A 275 2.91 -27.70 2.36
CA THR A 275 1.55 -27.45 1.85
C THR A 275 1.53 -26.77 0.48
N HIS A 276 2.48 -25.91 0.18
CA HIS A 276 2.52 -25.04 -1.02
C HIS A 276 1.21 -24.26 -1.24
N THR A 277 0.49 -23.90 -0.17
CA THR A 277 -0.83 -23.28 -0.22
C THR A 277 -0.78 -21.75 -0.44
N PHE A 278 0.38 -21.15 -0.43
CA PHE A 278 0.56 -19.71 -0.72
C PHE A 278 1.81 -19.50 -1.59
N ALA A 279 1.78 -18.46 -2.43
CA ALA A 279 2.89 -18.16 -3.34
C ALA A 279 3.93 -17.21 -2.75
N SER A 280 3.49 -16.32 -1.85
CA SER A 280 4.35 -15.29 -1.23
C SER A 280 3.86 -14.90 0.15
N ILE A 281 4.72 -14.14 0.84
CA ILE A 281 4.44 -13.56 2.16
C ILE A 281 4.68 -12.08 2.09
N GLU A 282 3.75 -11.30 2.62
CA GLU A 282 3.91 -9.87 2.81
C GLU A 282 4.06 -9.56 4.30
N VAL A 283 5.17 -8.92 4.66
CA VAL A 283 5.47 -8.46 6.01
C VAL A 283 5.93 -7.01 5.97
N TYR A 284 5.56 -6.24 7.00
CA TYR A 284 6.10 -4.90 7.22
C TYR A 284 7.31 -5.01 8.15
N TRP A 285 8.51 -4.93 7.57
CA TRP A 285 9.76 -5.12 8.28
C TRP A 285 9.99 -4.07 9.35
N SER A 286 10.59 -4.49 10.45
CA SER A 286 10.98 -3.59 11.53
C SER A 286 11.91 -2.48 11.02
N LYS A 287 11.69 -1.27 11.54
CA LYS A 287 12.52 -0.09 11.24
C LYS A 287 13.88 -0.13 11.92
N SER A 288 14.07 -0.97 12.93
CA SER A 288 15.34 -1.22 13.59
C SER A 288 15.98 -2.46 12.96
N ALA A 289 17.05 -2.27 12.20
CA ALA A 289 17.79 -3.37 11.61
C ALA A 289 18.54 -4.15 12.70
N GLN A 290 18.10 -5.35 12.92
CA GLN A 290 18.68 -6.31 13.86
C GLN A 290 19.28 -7.48 13.09
N GLU A 291 20.29 -8.15 13.64
CA GLU A 291 20.93 -9.30 13.00
C GLU A 291 19.94 -10.42 12.68
N HIS A 292 18.93 -10.63 13.51
CA HIS A 292 17.91 -11.65 13.26
C HIS A 292 17.01 -11.34 12.04
N ILE A 293 16.91 -10.08 11.58
CA ILE A 293 16.22 -9.74 10.34
C ILE A 293 16.89 -10.41 9.13
N VAL A 294 18.22 -10.49 9.13
CA VAL A 294 18.96 -11.21 8.07
C VAL A 294 18.65 -12.71 8.12
N GLU A 295 18.54 -13.29 9.31
CA GLU A 295 18.17 -14.70 9.46
C GLU A 295 16.74 -14.96 8.99
N ILE A 296 15.80 -14.05 9.26
CA ILE A 296 14.43 -14.11 8.74
C ILE A 296 14.45 -14.04 7.21
N GLY A 297 15.17 -13.09 6.63
CA GLY A 297 15.31 -12.95 5.17
C GLY A 297 15.90 -14.19 4.51
N ARG A 298 16.94 -14.79 5.11
CA ARG A 298 17.51 -16.06 4.67
C ARG A 298 16.49 -17.19 4.72
N THR A 299 15.75 -17.31 5.81
CA THR A 299 14.76 -18.37 6.04
C THR A 299 13.60 -18.28 5.04
N LEU A 300 13.05 -17.10 4.84
CA LEU A 300 11.93 -16.88 3.94
C LEU A 300 12.36 -16.82 2.47
N GLY A 301 13.57 -16.32 2.18
CA GLY A 301 14.15 -16.30 0.85
C GLY A 301 13.22 -15.63 -0.19
N HIS A 302 12.96 -16.34 -1.28
CA HIS A 302 12.12 -15.87 -2.39
C HIS A 302 10.63 -15.67 -2.03
N LEU A 303 10.19 -16.15 -0.88
CA LEU A 303 8.80 -15.97 -0.43
C LEU A 303 8.47 -14.52 -0.06
N THR A 304 9.47 -13.70 0.24
CA THR A 304 9.28 -12.31 0.63
C THR A 304 10.27 -11.38 -0.06
N ASN A 305 9.91 -10.10 -0.15
CA ASN A 305 10.81 -9.02 -0.54
C ASN A 305 11.32 -8.31 0.71
N THR A 306 12.54 -7.79 0.64
CA THR A 306 13.05 -6.93 1.71
C THR A 306 12.44 -5.53 1.58
N TYR A 307 11.74 -5.10 2.60
CA TYR A 307 11.13 -3.78 2.65
C TYR A 307 11.59 -3.04 3.91
N ILE A 308 12.36 -1.98 3.74
CA ILE A 308 12.86 -1.13 4.83
C ILE A 308 12.42 0.31 4.58
N ALA A 309 11.40 0.76 5.30
CA ALA A 309 10.85 2.10 5.12
C ALA A 309 11.76 3.18 5.72
N PHE A 310 12.41 3.99 4.89
CA PHE A 310 13.22 5.13 5.34
C PHE A 310 12.38 6.37 5.60
N GLN A 311 11.38 6.62 4.78
CA GLN A 311 10.54 7.80 4.71
C GLN A 311 11.30 9.05 4.23
N SER A 312 12.51 9.28 4.73
CA SER A 312 13.49 10.28 4.32
C SER A 312 14.90 9.82 4.69
N LEU A 313 15.90 10.38 4.03
CA LEU A 313 17.33 10.24 4.37
C LEU A 313 17.98 11.60 4.70
N ASP A 314 17.16 12.58 5.02
CA ASP A 314 17.55 13.88 5.55
C ASP A 314 17.33 13.90 7.07
N ASP A 315 18.39 14.18 7.84
CA ASP A 315 18.35 14.10 9.30
C ASP A 315 17.40 15.14 9.93
N GLY A 316 17.30 16.34 9.35
CA GLY A 316 16.39 17.39 9.83
C GLY A 316 14.93 17.04 9.60
N VAL A 317 14.63 16.40 8.47
CA VAL A 317 13.29 15.87 8.16
C VAL A 317 12.94 14.75 9.13
N LEU A 318 13.86 13.81 9.37
CA LEU A 318 13.66 12.70 10.31
C LEU A 318 13.40 13.19 11.74
N GLU A 319 14.14 14.20 12.20
CA GLU A 319 13.90 14.83 13.49
C GLU A 319 12.49 15.46 13.57
N SER A 320 12.08 16.16 12.52
CA SER A 320 10.76 16.82 12.44
C SER A 320 9.59 15.84 12.53
N ILE A 321 9.78 14.61 12.08
CA ILE A 321 8.76 13.55 12.14
C ILE A 321 8.98 12.54 13.28
N LYS A 322 9.86 12.86 14.23
CA LYS A 322 10.19 12.02 15.39
C LYS A 322 10.62 10.60 14.99
N ARG A 323 11.47 10.50 13.98
CA ARG A 323 11.94 9.23 13.43
C ARG A 323 13.46 9.17 13.42
N SER A 324 14.02 8.02 13.77
CA SER A 324 15.42 7.68 13.57
C SER A 324 15.55 6.51 12.62
N ASN A 325 16.47 6.61 11.68
CA ASN A 325 16.90 5.49 10.86
C ASN A 325 18.15 4.85 11.49
N ILE A 326 18.43 3.62 11.09
CA ILE A 326 19.71 2.99 11.44
C ILE A 326 20.87 3.71 10.77
N SER A 327 22.09 3.61 11.35
CA SER A 327 23.27 4.23 10.74
C SER A 327 23.51 3.72 9.32
N THR A 328 24.02 4.58 8.46
CA THR A 328 24.31 4.26 7.05
C THR A 328 25.16 3.00 6.89
N THR A 329 26.21 2.83 7.71
CA THR A 329 27.07 1.65 7.66
C THR A 329 26.33 0.36 7.94
N ARG A 330 25.47 0.34 8.97
CA ARG A 330 24.64 -0.83 9.29
C ARG A 330 23.62 -1.11 8.21
N LEU A 331 23.04 -0.06 7.66
CA LEU A 331 22.06 -0.16 6.60
C LEU A 331 22.64 -0.79 5.33
N VAL A 332 23.76 -0.27 4.84
CA VAL A 332 24.45 -0.81 3.65
C VAL A 332 24.83 -2.27 3.86
N SER A 333 25.37 -2.61 5.04
CA SER A 333 25.68 -4.00 5.40
C SER A 333 24.43 -4.89 5.38
N LEU A 334 23.31 -4.42 5.94
CA LEU A 334 22.06 -5.16 5.95
C LEU A 334 21.52 -5.39 4.53
N ILE A 335 21.48 -4.36 3.70
CA ILE A 335 21.00 -4.44 2.32
C ILE A 335 21.87 -5.42 1.52
N THR A 336 23.20 -5.34 1.65
CA THR A 336 24.14 -6.22 0.96
C THR A 336 23.90 -7.68 1.32
N ARG A 337 23.73 -7.99 2.60
CA ARG A 337 23.47 -9.35 3.08
C ARG A 337 22.09 -9.87 2.65
N LEU A 338 21.05 -9.03 2.67
CA LEU A 338 19.71 -9.43 2.26
C LEU A 338 19.59 -9.68 0.75
N LYS A 339 20.36 -8.98 -0.07
CA LYS A 339 20.39 -9.22 -1.52
C LYS A 339 20.83 -10.64 -1.92
N GLU A 340 21.54 -11.34 -1.06
CA GLU A 340 21.90 -12.74 -1.29
C GLU A 340 20.68 -13.66 -1.25
N TYR A 341 19.59 -13.26 -0.56
CA TYR A 341 18.44 -14.12 -0.28
C TYR A 341 17.13 -13.61 -0.88
N THR A 342 16.99 -12.29 -1.08
CA THR A 342 15.76 -11.66 -1.55
C THR A 342 15.98 -10.98 -2.89
N HIS A 343 14.95 -11.05 -3.77
CA HIS A 343 15.07 -10.53 -5.13
C HIS A 343 15.01 -9.01 -5.22
N THR A 344 14.32 -8.35 -4.29
CA THR A 344 14.06 -6.91 -4.35
C THR A 344 14.31 -6.27 -2.99
N THR A 345 15.03 -5.16 -3.01
CA THR A 345 15.23 -4.29 -1.83
C THR A 345 14.40 -3.04 -2.03
N ARG A 346 13.36 -2.89 -1.24
CA ARG A 346 12.35 -1.84 -1.36
C ARG A 346 12.42 -0.85 -0.21
N THR A 347 12.15 0.42 -0.50
CA THR A 347 11.91 1.45 0.52
C THR A 347 10.76 2.37 0.11
N ASP A 348 10.20 3.07 1.10
CA ASP A 348 9.35 4.24 0.89
C ASP A 348 10.13 5.51 1.22
N ILE A 349 10.00 6.51 0.34
CA ILE A 349 10.42 7.89 0.57
C ILE A 349 9.20 8.77 0.30
N LEU A 350 8.70 9.42 1.35
CA LEU A 350 7.49 10.22 1.31
C LEU A 350 7.78 11.64 0.80
N VAL A 351 6.80 12.26 0.15
CA VAL A 351 6.86 13.62 -0.39
C VAL A 351 6.05 14.56 0.49
N GLY A 352 6.63 15.70 0.86
CA GLY A 352 5.94 16.74 1.63
C GLY A 352 6.02 16.54 3.14
N LEU A 353 7.03 15.85 3.62
CA LEU A 353 7.33 15.76 5.04
C LEU A 353 7.76 17.14 5.59
N PRO A 354 7.43 17.47 6.85
CA PRO A 354 7.91 18.69 7.50
C PRO A 354 9.43 18.84 7.45
N GLY A 355 9.91 20.01 7.03
CA GLY A 355 11.34 20.30 6.87
C GLY A 355 11.95 19.86 5.55
N GLU A 356 11.24 19.07 4.73
CA GLU A 356 11.72 18.62 3.42
C GLU A 356 11.68 19.73 2.38
N SER A 357 12.78 19.92 1.64
CA SER A 357 12.85 20.76 0.45
C SER A 357 12.87 19.91 -0.82
N PHE A 358 12.65 20.54 -1.97
CA PHE A 358 12.78 19.87 -3.26
C PHE A 358 14.14 19.17 -3.42
N ASP A 359 15.25 19.87 -3.11
CA ASP A 359 16.58 19.30 -3.26
C ASP A 359 16.89 18.21 -2.23
N SER A 360 16.46 18.35 -0.96
CA SER A 360 16.68 17.30 0.05
C SER A 360 15.90 16.03 -0.26
N HIS A 361 14.75 16.13 -0.92
CA HIS A 361 14.02 14.97 -1.41
C HIS A 361 14.79 14.23 -2.50
N LEU A 362 15.30 14.97 -3.50
CA LEU A 362 16.11 14.35 -4.57
C LEU A 362 17.37 13.70 -4.01
N GLU A 363 18.03 14.33 -3.05
CA GLU A 363 19.19 13.76 -2.37
C GLU A 363 18.84 12.46 -1.64
N SER A 364 17.67 12.38 -1.00
CA SER A 364 17.19 11.14 -0.36
C SER A 364 16.97 10.00 -1.37
N LEU A 365 16.44 10.30 -2.57
CA LEU A 365 16.29 9.31 -3.63
C LEU A 365 17.65 8.78 -4.10
N ASP A 366 18.60 9.66 -4.39
CA ASP A 366 19.92 9.27 -4.88
C ASP A 366 20.74 8.55 -3.81
N LYS A 367 20.67 8.95 -2.54
CA LYS A 367 21.24 8.21 -1.41
C LYS A 367 20.69 6.79 -1.31
N ALA A 368 19.37 6.62 -1.43
CA ALA A 368 18.78 5.28 -1.37
C ALA A 368 19.31 4.38 -2.51
N LEU A 369 19.43 4.92 -3.73
CA LEU A 369 20.07 4.20 -4.85
C LEU A 369 21.51 3.82 -4.54
N SER A 370 22.29 4.74 -3.99
CA SER A 370 23.70 4.49 -3.65
C SER A 370 23.87 3.41 -2.57
N TYR A 371 22.89 3.21 -1.72
CA TYR A 371 22.85 2.13 -0.72
C TYR A 371 22.46 0.77 -1.32
N GLY A 372 22.09 0.77 -2.60
CA GLY A 372 21.71 -0.45 -3.31
C GLY A 372 20.24 -0.78 -3.28
N ILE A 373 19.37 0.16 -2.87
CA ILE A 373 17.92 0.02 -3.03
C ILE A 373 17.59 0.05 -4.52
N ASN A 374 16.77 -0.86 -4.96
CA ASN A 374 16.39 -1.01 -6.37
C ASN A 374 14.89 -0.84 -6.64
N ASP A 375 14.10 -0.58 -5.60
CA ASP A 375 12.67 -0.28 -5.72
C ASP A 375 12.29 0.79 -4.68
N ILE A 376 12.02 2.03 -5.15
CA ILE A 376 11.67 3.17 -4.29
C ILE A 376 10.24 3.59 -4.55
N LEU A 377 9.42 3.44 -3.53
CA LEU A 377 8.03 3.84 -3.50
C LEU A 377 7.82 5.07 -2.61
N GLY A 378 6.58 5.29 -2.22
CA GLY A 378 6.14 6.42 -1.43
C GLY A 378 5.44 7.47 -2.29
N GLY A 379 4.42 8.06 -1.73
CA GLY A 379 3.63 9.14 -2.34
C GLY A 379 3.67 10.41 -1.50
N GLU A 380 2.80 11.33 -1.84
CA GLU A 380 2.58 12.53 -1.03
C GLU A 380 1.98 12.17 0.32
N VAL A 381 2.38 12.88 1.35
CA VAL A 381 1.92 12.65 2.73
C VAL A 381 0.44 12.97 2.85
N GLN A 382 -0.34 11.96 3.24
CA GLN A 382 -1.72 12.11 3.64
C GLN A 382 -1.81 12.47 5.12
N LEU A 383 -2.62 13.46 5.47
CA LEU A 383 -2.94 13.76 6.86
C LEU A 383 -4.02 12.79 7.36
N LEU A 384 -3.63 11.89 8.23
CA LEU A 384 -4.51 10.85 8.75
C LEU A 384 -5.18 11.32 10.06
N PRO A 385 -6.50 11.17 10.21
CA PRO A 385 -7.14 11.35 11.51
C PRO A 385 -6.42 10.53 12.60
N GLY A 386 -6.23 11.11 13.76
CA GLY A 386 -5.55 10.47 14.89
C GLY A 386 -4.03 10.54 14.85
N SER A 387 -3.39 11.01 13.76
CA SER A 387 -1.94 11.24 13.72
C SER A 387 -1.56 12.59 14.33
N GLU A 388 -0.37 12.68 14.93
CA GLU A 388 0.14 13.94 15.48
C GLU A 388 0.28 15.02 14.39
N MET A 389 0.69 14.63 13.18
CA MET A 389 0.87 15.55 12.06
C MET A 389 -0.45 16.23 11.63
N ASN A 390 -1.59 15.60 11.87
CA ASN A 390 -2.91 16.14 11.54
C ASN A 390 -3.42 17.18 12.54
N THR A 391 -2.76 17.39 13.68
CA THR A 391 -3.17 18.37 14.69
C THR A 391 -3.03 19.81 14.16
N LEU A 392 -3.85 20.73 14.66
CA LEU A 392 -3.75 22.15 14.31
C LEU A 392 -2.38 22.72 14.63
N GLU A 393 -1.80 22.33 15.76
CA GLU A 393 -0.44 22.72 16.16
C GLU A 393 0.61 22.33 15.11
N SER A 394 0.58 21.09 14.63
CA SER A 394 1.51 20.62 13.60
C SER A 394 1.27 21.32 12.26
N ARG A 395 0.00 21.53 11.88
CA ARG A 395 -0.34 22.26 10.64
C ARG A 395 0.20 23.67 10.66
N ASP A 396 0.03 24.40 11.75
CA ASP A 396 0.52 25.77 11.89
C ASP A 396 2.05 25.80 11.96
N LYS A 397 2.66 24.95 12.77
CA LYS A 397 4.12 24.90 12.96
C LYS A 397 4.88 24.67 11.65
N PHE A 398 4.39 23.77 10.82
CA PHE A 398 5.07 23.36 9.59
C PHE A 398 4.47 23.99 8.32
N GLY A 399 3.46 24.86 8.45
CA GLY A 399 2.78 25.52 7.33
C GLY A 399 2.12 24.53 6.38
N LEU A 400 1.52 23.46 6.92
CA LEU A 400 0.92 22.40 6.10
C LEU A 400 -0.36 22.91 5.46
N ARG A 401 -0.35 23.06 4.13
CA ARG A 401 -1.51 23.35 3.32
C ARG A 401 -1.88 22.11 2.52
N THR A 402 -3.18 21.82 2.47
CA THR A 402 -3.68 20.56 1.92
C THR A 402 -4.69 20.81 0.82
N LYS A 403 -4.84 19.80 -0.04
CA LYS A 403 -5.95 19.63 -0.99
C LYS A 403 -6.46 18.22 -0.90
N TYR A 404 -7.54 17.96 -1.59
CA TYR A 404 -8.22 16.68 -1.57
C TYR A 404 -8.12 15.99 -2.92
N ARG A 405 -8.05 14.66 -2.91
CA ARG A 405 -8.19 13.83 -4.11
C ARG A 405 -8.99 12.57 -3.80
N PHE A 406 -9.48 11.90 -4.83
CA PHE A 406 -10.13 10.60 -4.66
C PHE A 406 -9.12 9.57 -4.17
N PHE A 407 -9.57 8.76 -3.22
CA PHE A 407 -8.77 7.63 -2.76
C PHE A 407 -8.89 6.51 -3.81
N GLU A 408 -7.78 6.17 -4.43
CA GLU A 408 -7.73 5.22 -5.52
C GLU A 408 -8.31 3.85 -5.14
N GLY A 409 -9.19 3.31 -5.97
CA GLY A 409 -9.85 2.04 -5.73
C GLY A 409 -10.98 2.07 -4.69
N CYS A 410 -11.17 3.20 -4.01
CA CYS A 410 -12.14 3.34 -2.92
C CYS A 410 -13.37 4.13 -3.37
N SER A 411 -14.08 3.60 -4.34
CA SER A 411 -15.33 4.17 -4.84
C SER A 411 -16.17 3.10 -5.52
N GLY A 412 -17.44 3.38 -5.69
CA GLY A 412 -18.37 2.48 -6.34
C GLY A 412 -19.76 3.09 -6.47
N ILE A 413 -20.68 2.36 -7.09
CA ILE A 413 -22.08 2.71 -7.20
C ILE A 413 -22.88 1.67 -6.41
N TYR A 414 -23.55 2.10 -5.34
CA TYR A 414 -24.28 1.24 -4.43
C TYR A 414 -25.74 1.73 -4.32
N LYS A 415 -26.69 0.84 -4.57
CA LYS A 415 -28.14 1.21 -4.59
C LYS A 415 -28.43 2.48 -5.44
N GLY A 416 -27.67 2.67 -6.54
CA GLY A 416 -27.80 3.80 -7.44
C GLY A 416 -27.09 5.09 -7.03
N GLU A 417 -26.39 5.10 -5.90
CA GLU A 417 -25.64 6.26 -5.41
C GLU A 417 -24.12 6.05 -5.60
N THR A 418 -23.44 7.07 -6.09
CA THR A 418 -21.97 7.08 -6.19
C THR A 418 -21.38 7.41 -4.83
N ILE A 419 -20.59 6.47 -4.29
CA ILE A 419 -19.88 6.62 -3.03
C ILE A 419 -18.39 6.55 -3.31
N PHE A 420 -17.62 7.48 -2.75
CA PHE A 420 -16.18 7.56 -2.89
C PHE A 420 -15.51 7.93 -1.57
N GLU A 421 -14.29 7.47 -1.38
CA GLU A 421 -13.43 7.92 -0.31
C GLU A 421 -12.45 8.97 -0.84
N LEU A 422 -11.88 9.73 0.07
CA LEU A 422 -10.98 10.83 -0.24
C LEU A 422 -9.71 10.79 0.61
N GLN A 423 -8.67 11.46 0.10
CA GLN A 423 -7.43 11.70 0.82
C GLN A 423 -7.24 13.20 0.98
N GLU A 424 -6.96 13.64 2.20
CA GLU A 424 -6.43 14.98 2.45
C GLU A 424 -4.90 14.91 2.41
N VAL A 425 -4.28 15.63 1.48
CA VAL A 425 -2.86 15.47 1.15
C VAL A 425 -2.14 16.80 1.26
N ILE A 426 -0.92 16.80 1.80
CA ILE A 426 -0.06 17.98 1.88
C ILE A 426 0.33 18.40 0.47
N ARG A 427 0.08 19.69 0.15
CA ARG A 427 0.43 20.33 -1.13
C ARG A 427 1.44 21.44 -1.00
N GLU A 428 1.66 21.93 0.21
CA GLU A 428 2.64 22.96 0.54
C GLU A 428 3.09 22.82 1.99
N THR A 429 4.34 23.15 2.26
CA THR A 429 4.91 23.28 3.60
C THR A 429 5.74 24.56 3.68
N ASN A 430 6.26 24.90 4.85
CA ASN A 430 7.20 26.03 4.99
C ASN A 430 8.47 25.89 4.11
N ASN A 431 8.82 24.65 3.69
CA ASN A 431 10.07 24.35 3.01
C ASN A 431 9.88 23.94 1.54
N MET A 432 8.67 23.67 1.10
CA MET A 432 8.36 23.21 -0.26
C MET A 432 7.03 23.78 -0.73
N SER A 433 7.06 24.58 -1.78
CA SER A 433 5.86 25.14 -2.41
C SER A 433 5.07 24.11 -3.22
N GLU A 434 3.79 24.38 -3.49
CA GLU A 434 2.97 23.51 -4.35
C GLU A 434 3.56 23.39 -5.76
N THR A 435 4.14 24.44 -6.31
CA THR A 435 4.82 24.38 -7.61
C THR A 435 5.98 23.40 -7.60
N GLU A 436 6.78 23.39 -6.54
CA GLU A 436 7.87 22.42 -6.38
C GLU A 436 7.34 20.99 -6.20
N MET A 437 6.23 20.80 -5.48
CA MET A 437 5.59 19.49 -5.36
C MET A 437 5.07 18.96 -6.70
N ILE A 438 4.52 19.83 -7.55
CA ILE A 438 4.10 19.45 -8.92
C ILE A 438 5.31 19.01 -9.75
N ARG A 439 6.40 19.77 -9.69
CA ARG A 439 7.66 19.42 -10.38
C ARG A 439 8.22 18.08 -9.86
N LEU A 440 8.21 17.89 -8.56
CA LEU A 440 8.66 16.67 -7.91
C LEU A 440 7.80 15.46 -8.32
N ARG A 441 6.49 15.63 -8.39
CA ARG A 441 5.57 14.59 -8.84
C ARG A 441 5.86 14.15 -10.27
N ALA A 442 6.14 15.08 -11.17
CA ALA A 442 6.53 14.75 -12.54
C ALA A 442 7.87 13.97 -12.57
N LEU A 443 8.87 14.43 -11.83
CA LEU A 443 10.17 13.75 -11.74
C LEU A 443 10.02 12.34 -11.14
N ARG A 444 9.20 12.20 -10.10
CA ARG A 444 8.91 10.90 -9.47
C ARG A 444 8.23 9.91 -10.43
N ALA A 445 7.39 10.37 -11.36
CA ALA A 445 6.81 9.50 -12.38
C ALA A 445 7.89 8.92 -13.31
N LEU A 446 8.82 9.74 -13.78
CA LEU A 446 9.96 9.28 -14.59
C LEU A 446 10.90 8.37 -13.77
N PHE A 447 11.18 8.75 -12.54
CA PHE A 447 12.03 7.98 -11.63
C PHE A 447 11.44 6.59 -11.37
N PHE A 448 10.13 6.51 -11.14
CA PHE A 448 9.41 5.25 -10.96
C PHE A 448 9.46 4.38 -12.22
N GLY A 449 9.23 4.94 -13.41
CA GLY A 449 9.38 4.24 -14.69
C GLY A 449 10.79 3.69 -14.86
N GLY A 450 11.79 4.55 -14.69
CA GLY A 450 13.19 4.18 -14.88
C GLY A 450 13.71 3.12 -13.91
N LEU A 451 13.38 3.24 -12.62
CA LEU A 451 13.88 2.37 -11.57
C LEU A 451 12.92 1.20 -11.26
N THR A 452 11.71 1.52 -10.79
CA THR A 452 10.77 0.53 -10.25
C THR A 452 10.16 -0.33 -11.35
N LEU A 453 9.75 0.27 -12.48
CA LEU A 453 9.33 -0.50 -13.65
C LEU A 453 10.53 -1.06 -14.43
N GLY A 454 11.71 -0.49 -14.25
CA GLY A 454 12.96 -0.99 -14.79
C GLY A 454 13.26 -0.53 -16.21
N ASP A 455 12.59 0.53 -16.71
CA ASP A 455 12.80 1.05 -18.06
C ASP A 455 14.24 1.50 -18.30
N LEU A 456 14.97 1.92 -17.25
CA LEU A 456 16.39 2.31 -17.30
C LEU A 456 17.29 1.33 -16.52
N ARG A 457 16.86 0.09 -16.30
CA ARG A 457 17.58 -0.90 -15.50
C ARG A 457 19.07 -1.07 -15.88
N PRO A 458 19.50 -1.14 -17.15
CA PRO A 458 20.90 -1.21 -17.51
C PRO A 458 21.66 0.10 -17.25
N LEU A 459 21.00 1.23 -17.37
CA LEU A 459 21.61 2.57 -17.28
C LEU A 459 21.86 3.00 -15.83
N VAL A 460 20.94 2.69 -14.89
CA VAL A 460 21.02 3.15 -13.49
C VAL A 460 22.35 2.74 -12.81
N PRO A 461 22.78 1.48 -12.81
CA PRO A 461 24.03 1.10 -12.18
C PRO A 461 25.26 1.71 -12.91
N TYR A 462 25.18 1.92 -14.21
CA TYR A 462 26.23 2.61 -14.95
C TYR A 462 26.39 4.06 -14.50
N LEU A 463 25.30 4.81 -14.41
CA LEU A 463 25.29 6.19 -13.91
C LEU A 463 25.84 6.27 -12.48
N THR A 464 25.35 5.40 -11.60
CA THR A 464 25.80 5.34 -10.20
C THR A 464 27.29 5.08 -10.10
N ASN A 465 27.83 4.15 -10.89
CA ASN A 465 29.27 3.85 -10.95
C ASN A 465 30.10 5.05 -11.44
N LYS A 466 29.52 5.90 -12.30
CA LYS A 466 30.16 7.12 -12.81
C LYS A 466 29.91 8.35 -11.92
N GLY A 467 29.24 8.19 -10.78
CA GLY A 467 28.95 9.30 -9.87
C GLY A 467 27.87 10.27 -10.39
N VAL A 468 27.09 9.88 -11.40
CA VAL A 468 25.98 10.67 -11.94
C VAL A 468 24.70 10.29 -11.21
N ARG A 469 24.02 11.28 -10.66
CA ARG A 469 22.73 11.07 -10.00
C ARG A 469 21.61 10.88 -11.01
N LEU A 470 20.78 9.86 -10.83
CA LEU A 470 19.62 9.62 -11.68
C LEU A 470 18.67 10.81 -11.69
N THR A 471 18.49 11.45 -10.54
CA THR A 471 17.60 12.63 -10.42
C THR A 471 18.10 13.82 -11.25
N ASP A 472 19.41 14.04 -11.37
CA ASP A 472 19.96 15.10 -12.23
C ASP A 472 19.72 14.81 -13.71
N LEU A 473 19.87 13.56 -14.14
CA LEU A 473 19.52 13.15 -15.49
C LEU A 473 18.02 13.43 -15.77
N LEU A 474 17.13 12.97 -14.89
CA LEU A 474 15.69 13.11 -15.12
C LEU A 474 15.20 14.55 -15.05
N LYS A 475 15.81 15.39 -14.18
CA LYS A 475 15.54 16.86 -14.17
C LYS A 475 15.82 17.48 -15.54
N THR A 476 16.95 17.16 -16.13
CA THR A 476 17.34 17.70 -17.44
C THR A 476 16.47 17.13 -18.56
N VAL A 477 16.13 15.86 -18.50
CA VAL A 477 15.21 15.24 -19.47
C VAL A 477 13.84 15.94 -19.48
N ILE A 478 13.30 16.27 -18.31
CA ILE A 478 12.02 17.01 -18.21
C ILE A 478 12.19 18.45 -18.76
N LEU A 479 13.27 19.14 -18.36
CA LEU A 479 13.51 20.53 -18.76
C LEU A 479 13.67 20.65 -20.29
N GLU A 480 14.58 19.90 -20.86
CA GLU A 480 14.87 19.92 -22.29
C GLU A 480 13.74 19.27 -23.12
N GLY A 481 13.15 18.20 -22.61
CA GLY A 481 12.03 17.53 -23.27
C GLY A 481 10.77 18.39 -23.34
N SER A 482 10.57 19.32 -22.40
CA SER A 482 9.46 20.29 -22.44
C SER A 482 9.56 21.26 -23.63
N ASN A 483 10.75 21.44 -24.19
CA ASN A 483 11.01 22.25 -25.37
C ASN A 483 11.22 21.40 -26.64
N HIS A 484 11.18 20.08 -26.51
CA HIS A 484 11.38 19.16 -27.64
C HIS A 484 10.12 19.07 -28.50
N PRO A 485 10.22 19.09 -29.85
CA PRO A 485 9.03 19.13 -30.74
C PRO A 485 8.01 18.02 -30.52
N VAL A 486 8.47 16.86 -30.07
CA VAL A 486 7.61 15.68 -29.84
C VAL A 486 7.31 15.45 -28.36
N LEU A 487 8.31 15.60 -27.48
CA LEU A 487 8.15 15.32 -26.05
C LEU A 487 7.39 16.41 -25.28
N CYS A 488 7.28 17.63 -25.82
CA CYS A 488 6.51 18.70 -25.18
C CYS A 488 5.07 18.26 -24.92
N GLU A 489 4.45 17.51 -25.82
CA GLU A 489 3.09 16.97 -25.65
C GLU A 489 3.02 15.97 -24.49
N THR A 490 4.04 15.09 -24.34
CA THR A 490 4.12 14.13 -23.24
C THR A 490 4.21 14.83 -21.89
N PHE A 491 5.09 15.83 -21.76
CA PHE A 491 5.27 16.54 -20.50
C PHE A 491 4.12 17.50 -20.18
N GLU A 492 3.48 18.07 -21.19
CA GLU A 492 2.23 18.83 -21.02
C GLU A 492 1.10 17.92 -20.53
N TRP A 493 0.92 16.76 -21.18
CA TRP A 493 -0.03 15.75 -20.72
C TRP A 493 0.24 15.36 -19.26
N LEU A 494 1.50 15.08 -18.89
CA LEU A 494 1.86 14.71 -17.52
C LEU A 494 1.51 15.82 -16.50
N ARG A 495 1.82 17.09 -16.81
CA ARG A 495 1.46 18.22 -15.96
C ARG A 495 -0.06 18.35 -15.80
N ASN A 496 -0.80 18.18 -16.87
CA ASN A 496 -2.26 18.22 -16.84
C ASN A 496 -2.85 17.12 -15.96
N GLN A 497 -2.31 15.89 -16.05
CA GLN A 497 -2.72 14.79 -15.16
C GLN A 497 -2.42 15.08 -13.69
N ILE A 498 -1.24 15.62 -13.37
CA ILE A 498 -0.86 15.99 -12.01
C ILE A 498 -1.81 17.06 -11.45
N SER A 499 -2.20 18.04 -12.27
CA SER A 499 -3.05 19.15 -11.83
C SER A 499 -4.53 18.76 -11.72
N ALA A 500 -4.98 17.76 -12.50
CA ALA A 500 -6.37 17.33 -12.54
C ALA A 500 -6.80 16.47 -11.33
N GLU A 501 -5.86 16.01 -10.51
CA GLU A 501 -6.16 15.14 -9.36
C GLU A 501 -6.78 15.89 -8.17
N TRP A 502 -6.67 17.23 -8.12
CA TRP A 502 -6.86 18.00 -6.90
C TRP A 502 -8.14 18.81 -6.84
N PHE A 503 -8.74 18.83 -5.65
CA PHE A 503 -9.90 19.62 -5.27
C PHE A 503 -9.55 20.48 -4.06
N GLU A 504 -10.04 21.72 -4.03
CA GLU A 504 -9.80 22.62 -2.90
C GLU A 504 -10.62 22.21 -1.68
N THR A 505 -11.83 21.68 -1.88
CA THR A 505 -12.75 21.30 -0.81
C THR A 505 -13.41 19.96 -1.07
N VAL A 506 -13.94 19.35 -0.01
CA VAL A 506 -14.72 18.12 -0.10
C VAL A 506 -16.04 18.36 -0.83
N GLU A 507 -16.62 19.53 -0.67
CA GLU A 507 -17.85 19.95 -1.33
C GLU A 507 -17.69 19.98 -2.87
N GLU A 508 -16.52 20.42 -3.37
CA GLU A 508 -16.21 20.34 -4.81
C GLU A 508 -16.18 18.91 -5.31
N MET A 509 -15.65 17.98 -4.51
CA MET A 509 -15.64 16.56 -4.85
C MET A 509 -17.06 15.97 -4.89
N ASP A 510 -17.91 16.34 -3.93
CA ASP A 510 -19.32 15.92 -3.93
C ASP A 510 -20.08 16.49 -5.15
N LEU A 511 -19.80 17.73 -5.52
CA LEU A 511 -20.39 18.36 -6.72
C LEU A 511 -19.93 17.70 -8.01
N PHE A 512 -18.69 17.19 -8.08
CA PHE A 512 -18.15 16.53 -9.27
C PHE A 512 -19.04 15.37 -9.74
N PHE A 513 -19.52 14.53 -8.82
CA PHE A 513 -20.38 13.38 -9.14
C PHE A 513 -21.85 13.71 -9.33
N ARG A 514 -22.28 14.96 -9.11
CA ARG A 514 -23.64 15.39 -9.46
C ARG A 514 -23.84 15.46 -10.97
N ASP A 515 -22.77 15.62 -11.75
CA ASP A 515 -22.80 15.46 -13.20
C ASP A 515 -22.72 13.96 -13.56
N PRO A 516 -23.78 13.37 -14.17
CA PRO A 516 -23.79 11.97 -14.57
C PRO A 516 -22.66 11.61 -15.54
N GLN A 517 -22.21 12.58 -16.37
CA GLN A 517 -21.13 12.36 -17.30
C GLN A 517 -19.79 12.17 -16.57
N ASN A 518 -19.54 12.91 -15.50
CA ASN A 518 -18.35 12.75 -14.67
C ASN A 518 -18.34 11.37 -14.01
N SER A 519 -19.48 10.93 -13.47
CA SER A 519 -19.61 9.59 -12.89
C SER A 519 -19.36 8.51 -13.94
N SER A 520 -19.97 8.60 -15.10
CA SER A 520 -19.79 7.65 -16.21
C SER A 520 -18.33 7.59 -16.66
N ASN A 521 -17.69 8.74 -16.88
CA ASN A 521 -16.30 8.82 -17.31
C ASN A 521 -15.34 8.29 -16.23
N PHE A 522 -15.62 8.59 -14.94
CA PHE A 522 -14.80 8.15 -13.84
C PHE A 522 -14.78 6.62 -13.73
N PHE A 523 -15.94 5.97 -13.84
CA PHE A 523 -16.05 4.52 -13.72
C PHE A 523 -15.72 3.74 -15.01
N SER A 524 -15.71 4.39 -16.17
CA SER A 524 -15.41 3.69 -17.43
C SER A 524 -13.93 3.44 -17.66
N ASP A 525 -13.05 4.46 -17.50
CA ASP A 525 -11.67 4.38 -17.98
C ASP A 525 -10.57 4.90 -17.04
N LYS A 526 -10.90 5.66 -15.98
CA LYS A 526 -9.91 6.47 -15.27
C LYS A 526 -9.75 6.17 -13.78
N MET A 527 -10.60 5.36 -13.21
CA MET A 527 -10.76 5.18 -11.77
C MET A 527 -9.52 4.64 -11.05
N PHE A 528 -8.61 3.98 -11.75
CA PHE A 528 -7.50 3.21 -11.16
C PHE A 528 -6.14 3.48 -11.77
N VAL A 529 -5.97 4.60 -12.46
CA VAL A 529 -4.71 4.89 -13.13
C VAL A 529 -3.78 5.62 -12.16
N LYS A 530 -2.86 4.88 -11.55
CA LYS A 530 -1.75 5.49 -10.81
C LYS A 530 -0.84 6.25 -11.77
N LEU A 531 -0.66 7.53 -11.53
CA LEU A 531 0.09 8.43 -12.40
C LEU A 531 1.51 7.91 -12.71
N ASN A 532 2.16 7.28 -11.73
CA ASN A 532 3.48 6.71 -11.92
C ASN A 532 3.52 5.62 -13.00
N PHE A 533 2.48 4.78 -13.08
CA PHE A 533 2.33 3.79 -14.15
C PHE A 533 1.82 4.43 -15.44
N ALA A 534 0.95 5.44 -15.34
CA ALA A 534 0.31 6.09 -16.47
C ALA A 534 1.33 6.79 -17.39
N PHE A 535 2.42 7.32 -16.84
CA PHE A 535 3.48 7.94 -17.64
C PHE A 535 4.13 6.93 -18.60
N THR A 536 4.57 5.78 -18.07
CA THR A 536 5.16 4.72 -18.92
C THR A 536 4.11 4.16 -19.90
N ALA A 537 2.86 3.97 -19.46
CA ALA A 537 1.77 3.53 -20.35
C ALA A 537 1.52 4.53 -21.49
N HIS A 538 1.54 5.83 -21.18
CA HIS A 538 1.40 6.88 -22.19
C HIS A 538 2.50 6.80 -23.25
N LEU A 539 3.76 6.70 -22.82
CA LEU A 539 4.89 6.54 -23.75
C LEU A 539 4.74 5.30 -24.63
N LEU A 540 4.37 4.17 -24.05
CA LEU A 540 4.20 2.90 -24.79
C LEU A 540 3.11 2.99 -25.88
N LEU A 541 2.05 3.76 -25.64
CA LEU A 541 0.97 3.98 -26.60
C LEU A 541 1.30 5.02 -27.68
N HIS A 542 2.36 5.82 -27.51
CA HIS A 542 2.78 6.86 -28.45
C HIS A 542 4.20 6.60 -28.97
N PRO A 543 4.38 5.74 -30.00
CA PRO A 543 5.70 5.30 -30.47
C PRO A 543 6.71 6.42 -30.73
N ASN A 544 6.27 7.50 -31.37
CA ASN A 544 7.16 8.64 -31.67
C ASN A 544 7.64 9.33 -30.37
N GLN A 545 6.79 9.43 -29.36
CA GLN A 545 7.15 10.01 -28.06
C GLN A 545 8.06 9.07 -27.28
N PHE A 546 7.82 7.76 -27.36
CA PHE A 546 8.70 6.75 -26.75
C PHE A 546 10.12 6.82 -27.33
N GLU A 547 10.25 6.83 -28.65
CA GLU A 547 11.55 6.96 -29.31
C GLU A 547 12.25 8.28 -28.94
N ALA A 548 11.52 9.40 -29.00
CA ALA A 548 12.04 10.70 -28.62
C ALA A 548 12.50 10.76 -27.16
N TYR A 549 11.80 10.05 -26.25
CA TYR A 549 12.18 9.96 -24.85
C TYR A 549 13.57 9.30 -24.67
N TYR A 550 13.83 8.17 -25.31
CA TYR A 550 15.12 7.50 -25.23
C TYR A 550 16.23 8.28 -25.94
N GLN A 551 15.94 8.96 -27.04
CA GLN A 551 16.89 9.87 -27.71
C GLN A 551 17.26 11.04 -26.78
N GLN A 552 16.29 11.59 -26.05
CA GLN A 552 16.56 12.65 -25.08
C GLN A 552 17.38 12.13 -23.89
N ILE A 553 17.10 10.93 -23.38
CA ILE A 553 17.93 10.25 -22.37
C ILE A 553 19.39 10.11 -22.88
N GLU A 554 19.59 9.59 -24.09
CA GLU A 554 20.91 9.44 -24.69
C GLU A 554 21.66 10.78 -24.75
N LYS A 555 21.01 11.81 -25.28
CA LYS A 555 21.59 13.15 -25.41
C LYS A 555 22.04 13.71 -24.06
N GLU A 556 21.22 13.55 -23.01
CA GLU A 556 21.54 14.07 -21.69
C GLU A 556 22.64 13.26 -21.00
N VAL A 557 22.67 11.93 -21.17
CA VAL A 557 23.78 11.10 -20.65
C VAL A 557 25.10 11.45 -21.32
N LEU A 558 25.11 11.65 -22.64
CA LEU A 558 26.29 12.11 -23.37
C LEU A 558 26.80 13.48 -22.86
N ARG A 559 25.89 14.39 -22.52
CA ARG A 559 26.22 15.68 -21.94
C ARG A 559 26.79 15.59 -20.53
N LEU A 560 26.23 14.69 -19.71
CA LEU A 560 26.66 14.49 -18.32
C LEU A 560 27.99 13.71 -18.23
N LEU A 561 28.28 12.89 -19.21
CA LEU A 561 29.47 12.01 -19.28
C LEU A 561 30.32 12.27 -20.56
N PRO A 562 30.83 13.49 -20.75
CA PRO A 562 31.50 13.88 -22.01
C PRO A 562 32.80 13.08 -22.29
N ASN A 563 33.41 12.51 -21.25
CA ASN A 563 34.66 11.77 -21.35
C ASN A 563 34.46 10.26 -21.56
N GLU A 564 33.22 9.78 -21.52
CA GLU A 564 32.93 8.37 -21.74
C GLU A 564 32.72 8.07 -23.23
N PRO A 565 33.03 6.84 -23.68
CA PRO A 565 32.82 6.44 -25.08
C PRO A 565 31.35 6.57 -25.48
N GLN A 566 31.07 7.38 -26.50
CA GLN A 566 29.74 7.61 -26.99
C GLN A 566 29.03 6.32 -27.44
N SER A 567 29.81 5.37 -28.05
CA SER A 567 29.27 4.07 -28.46
C SER A 567 28.73 3.28 -27.28
N THR A 568 29.44 3.26 -26.14
CA THR A 568 29.00 2.58 -24.91
C THR A 568 27.70 3.15 -24.39
N ILE A 569 27.58 4.49 -24.33
CA ILE A 569 26.35 5.14 -23.87
C ILE A 569 25.17 4.80 -24.79
N ARG A 570 25.36 4.87 -26.11
CA ARG A 570 24.31 4.53 -27.09
C ARG A 570 23.88 3.08 -26.99
N GLU A 571 24.82 2.16 -26.82
CA GLU A 571 24.51 0.73 -26.66
C GLU A 571 23.74 0.46 -25.37
N ILE A 572 24.07 1.10 -24.24
CA ILE A 572 23.36 0.95 -22.98
C ILE A 572 21.94 1.53 -23.07
N VAL A 573 21.75 2.71 -23.67
CA VAL A 573 20.43 3.31 -23.85
C VAL A 573 19.57 2.47 -24.80
N LYS A 574 20.15 1.95 -25.88
CA LYS A 574 19.46 1.02 -26.77
C LYS A 574 19.05 -0.27 -26.04
N LEU A 575 19.91 -0.80 -25.19
CA LEU A 575 19.59 -1.96 -24.35
C LEU A 575 18.41 -1.67 -23.42
N CYS A 576 18.32 -0.47 -22.83
CA CYS A 576 17.15 -0.05 -22.02
C CYS A 576 15.84 -0.13 -22.83
N GLN A 577 15.86 0.28 -24.07
CA GLN A 577 14.70 0.29 -24.96
C GLN A 577 14.29 -1.13 -25.36
N GLU A 578 15.26 -1.93 -25.83
CA GLU A 578 15.04 -3.28 -26.39
C GLU A 578 14.65 -4.33 -25.33
N GLN A 579 15.03 -4.15 -24.08
CA GLN A 579 14.64 -5.06 -23.00
C GLN A 579 13.16 -4.96 -22.60
N ASN A 580 12.46 -3.91 -23.00
CA ASN A 580 11.06 -3.67 -22.62
C ASN A 580 10.13 -4.58 -23.43
N PHE A 581 9.62 -5.63 -22.78
CA PHE A 581 8.75 -6.62 -23.43
C PHE A 581 7.42 -6.02 -23.91
N LEU A 582 6.80 -5.11 -23.13
CA LEU A 582 5.57 -4.44 -23.56
C LEU A 582 5.80 -3.58 -24.81
N TYR A 583 6.90 -2.84 -24.86
CA TYR A 583 7.27 -2.07 -26.05
C TYR A 583 7.35 -2.95 -27.30
N ARG A 584 7.96 -4.13 -27.20
CA ARG A 584 8.10 -5.09 -28.29
C ARG A 584 6.75 -5.69 -28.68
N CYS A 585 5.94 -6.15 -27.68
CA CYS A 585 4.61 -6.71 -27.91
C CYS A 585 3.69 -5.74 -28.69
N LEU A 586 3.70 -4.47 -28.32
CA LEU A 586 2.88 -3.44 -28.96
C LEU A 586 3.29 -3.16 -30.42
N ARG A 587 4.47 -3.63 -30.83
CA ARG A 587 4.99 -3.55 -32.20
C ARG A 587 4.97 -4.89 -32.93
N GLY A 588 4.27 -5.88 -32.38
CA GLY A 588 4.08 -7.20 -32.98
C GLY A 588 5.18 -8.20 -32.72
N ASP A 589 6.19 -7.86 -31.90
CA ASP A 589 7.23 -8.79 -31.51
C ASP A 589 6.93 -9.40 -30.13
N ILE A 590 6.38 -10.60 -30.14
CA ILE A 590 5.98 -11.36 -28.94
C ILE A 590 7.04 -12.39 -28.49
N THR A 591 8.25 -12.34 -29.05
CA THR A 591 9.32 -13.27 -28.68
C THR A 591 9.78 -13.05 -27.25
N THR A 592 9.91 -14.14 -26.49
CA THR A 592 10.35 -14.13 -25.10
C THR A 592 11.87 -14.11 -24.91
N SER A 593 12.60 -14.18 -26.01
CA SER A 593 14.07 -14.07 -26.03
C SER A 593 14.53 -13.12 -27.13
N VAL A 594 15.60 -12.39 -26.89
CA VAL A 594 16.22 -11.49 -27.86
C VAL A 594 17.74 -11.45 -27.64
N SER A 595 18.46 -11.39 -28.73
CA SER A 595 19.92 -11.23 -28.75
C SER A 595 20.24 -9.80 -29.18
N ILE A 596 20.96 -9.06 -28.32
CA ILE A 596 21.36 -7.68 -28.57
C ILE A 596 22.89 -7.64 -28.73
N LYS A 597 23.35 -7.17 -29.87
CA LYS A 597 24.78 -7.02 -30.14
C LYS A 597 25.34 -5.83 -29.37
N LEU A 598 26.34 -6.08 -28.54
CA LEU A 598 27.07 -5.08 -27.75
C LEU A 598 28.57 -5.21 -28.02
N SER A 599 29.31 -4.10 -27.88
CA SER A 599 30.78 -4.13 -27.92
C SER A 599 31.36 -4.73 -26.64
N ASP A 600 32.60 -5.27 -26.73
CA ASP A 600 33.36 -5.77 -25.57
C ASP A 600 33.51 -4.72 -24.48
N SER A 601 33.70 -3.46 -24.86
CA SER A 601 33.82 -2.35 -23.93
C SER A 601 32.50 -2.15 -23.14
N THR A 602 31.37 -2.24 -23.80
CA THR A 602 30.05 -2.11 -23.16
C THR A 602 29.77 -3.30 -22.26
N LEU A 603 30.05 -4.54 -22.70
CA LEU A 603 29.87 -5.73 -21.85
C LEU A 603 30.77 -5.67 -20.61
N SER A 604 32.04 -5.23 -20.76
CA SER A 604 32.93 -5.03 -19.62
C SER A 604 32.41 -3.99 -18.63
N VAL A 605 31.85 -2.90 -19.12
CA VAL A 605 31.27 -1.84 -18.29
C VAL A 605 30.03 -2.35 -17.55
N LEU A 606 29.14 -3.08 -18.21
CA LEU A 606 27.92 -3.65 -17.61
C LEU A 606 28.24 -4.67 -16.51
N LYS A 607 29.33 -5.43 -16.65
CA LYS A 607 29.85 -6.31 -15.60
C LYS A 607 30.39 -5.51 -14.40
N LYS A 608 31.22 -4.50 -14.68
CA LYS A 608 31.86 -3.67 -13.65
C LYS A 608 30.81 -2.91 -12.80
N CYS A 609 29.73 -2.45 -13.40
CA CYS A 609 28.67 -1.74 -12.68
C CYS A 609 27.64 -2.69 -12.04
N GLY A 610 27.77 -4.00 -12.21
CA GLY A 610 26.92 -5.01 -11.57
C GLY A 610 25.57 -5.24 -12.23
N TYR A 611 25.38 -4.80 -13.47
CA TYR A 611 24.18 -5.16 -14.26
C TYR A 611 24.27 -6.61 -14.75
N LEU A 612 25.46 -7.04 -15.17
CA LEU A 612 25.78 -8.43 -15.53
C LEU A 612 26.61 -9.09 -14.43
N ASP A 613 26.40 -10.40 -14.23
CA ASP A 613 27.27 -11.19 -13.35
C ASP A 613 28.71 -11.18 -13.88
N LEU A 614 29.71 -11.20 -12.99
CA LEU A 614 31.12 -11.18 -13.38
C LEU A 614 31.49 -12.38 -14.26
N ASP A 615 30.84 -13.52 -14.02
CA ASP A 615 31.06 -14.78 -14.75
C ASP A 615 30.24 -14.88 -16.05
N TYR A 616 29.46 -13.84 -16.39
CA TYR A 616 28.71 -13.83 -17.64
C TYR A 616 29.62 -14.03 -18.82
N SER A 617 29.45 -15.15 -19.57
CA SER A 617 30.21 -15.45 -20.79
C SER A 617 29.32 -15.21 -22.00
N CYS A 618 29.85 -14.58 -23.00
CA CYS A 618 29.20 -14.28 -24.25
C CYS A 618 30.03 -14.82 -25.41
N GLU A 619 29.47 -15.72 -26.20
CA GLU A 619 30.22 -16.39 -27.29
C GLU A 619 30.36 -15.53 -28.55
N SER A 620 29.60 -14.42 -28.68
CA SER A 620 29.51 -13.69 -29.95
C SER A 620 29.19 -12.20 -29.84
N PHE A 621 29.62 -11.50 -28.80
CA PHE A 621 29.28 -10.08 -28.56
C PHE A 621 27.76 -9.81 -28.50
N ASN A 622 26.95 -10.84 -28.27
CA ASN A 622 25.53 -10.74 -28.13
C ASN A 622 25.16 -10.92 -26.66
N LEU A 623 24.38 -10.00 -26.13
CA LEU A 623 23.71 -10.16 -24.85
C LEU A 623 22.34 -10.82 -25.10
N ASP A 624 22.20 -12.04 -24.64
CA ASP A 624 20.90 -12.74 -24.72
C ASP A 624 20.05 -12.36 -23.50
N LEU A 625 18.84 -11.90 -23.77
CA LEU A 625 17.84 -11.55 -22.80
C LEU A 625 16.65 -12.50 -22.93
N GLU A 626 16.06 -12.86 -21.80
CA GLU A 626 14.82 -13.64 -21.78
C GLU A 626 13.78 -13.09 -20.81
N LEU A 627 12.53 -13.43 -21.06
CA LEU A 627 11.40 -13.24 -20.15
C LEU A 627 10.82 -14.62 -19.82
N ASP A 628 10.44 -14.83 -18.55
CA ASP A 628 9.79 -16.09 -18.19
C ASP A 628 8.45 -16.27 -18.91
N GLN A 629 8.19 -17.51 -19.39
CA GLN A 629 7.05 -17.82 -20.24
C GLN A 629 5.72 -17.55 -19.54
N LEU A 630 5.62 -17.80 -18.23
CA LEU A 630 4.38 -17.56 -17.49
C LEU A 630 4.00 -16.07 -17.45
N THR A 631 4.99 -15.20 -17.28
CA THR A 631 4.80 -13.74 -17.36
C THR A 631 4.37 -13.34 -18.77
N ALA A 632 5.05 -13.84 -19.82
CA ALA A 632 4.73 -13.54 -21.21
C ALA A 632 3.29 -13.97 -21.56
N ASP A 633 2.92 -15.19 -21.25
CA ASP A 633 1.57 -15.72 -21.52
C ASP A 633 0.49 -14.91 -20.78
N GLY A 634 0.75 -14.55 -19.54
CA GLY A 634 -0.16 -13.74 -18.75
C GLY A 634 -0.35 -12.33 -19.31
N VAL A 635 0.73 -11.69 -19.77
CA VAL A 635 0.70 -10.39 -20.44
C VAL A 635 -0.06 -10.47 -21.75
N LEU A 636 0.27 -11.44 -22.61
CA LEU A 636 -0.37 -11.62 -23.91
C LEU A 636 -1.87 -11.91 -23.79
N LYS A 637 -2.27 -12.72 -22.80
CA LYS A 637 -3.67 -12.96 -22.49
C LYS A 637 -4.41 -11.67 -22.12
N LYS A 638 -3.79 -10.80 -21.32
CA LYS A 638 -4.37 -9.50 -20.91
C LYS A 638 -4.46 -8.53 -22.09
N ILE A 639 -3.45 -8.47 -22.95
CA ILE A 639 -3.48 -7.68 -24.19
C ILE A 639 -4.60 -8.17 -25.10
N GLY A 640 -4.74 -9.48 -25.30
CA GLY A 640 -5.77 -10.09 -26.18
C GLY A 640 -7.20 -9.96 -25.65
N SER A 641 -7.39 -9.88 -24.32
CA SER A 641 -8.74 -9.73 -23.72
C SER A 641 -9.32 -8.31 -23.82
N GLY A 642 -8.53 -7.33 -24.27
CA GLY A 642 -8.91 -5.91 -24.34
C GLY A 642 -9.63 -5.47 -25.60
N ASN A 643 -10.52 -6.28 -26.20
CA ASN A 643 -11.37 -5.93 -27.38
C ASN A 643 -10.67 -5.09 -28.47
N GLY A 644 -9.36 -5.24 -28.68
CA GLY A 644 -8.58 -4.62 -29.74
C GLY A 644 -8.16 -3.16 -29.51
N GLN A 645 -8.58 -2.49 -28.45
CA GLN A 645 -8.08 -1.16 -28.07
C GLN A 645 -7.38 -1.21 -26.71
N LEU A 646 -6.06 -1.09 -26.74
CA LEU A 646 -5.25 -0.90 -25.54
C LEU A 646 -5.33 0.55 -25.07
N SER A 647 -5.76 0.75 -23.83
CA SER A 647 -5.80 2.05 -23.18
C SER A 647 -4.65 2.20 -22.15
N ILE A 648 -4.41 3.41 -21.67
CA ILE A 648 -3.51 3.68 -20.54
C ILE A 648 -3.93 2.83 -19.33
N PHE A 649 -5.24 2.68 -19.09
CA PHE A 649 -5.78 1.84 -18.04
C PHE A 649 -5.36 0.37 -18.16
N ASN A 650 -5.55 -0.25 -19.33
CA ASN A 650 -5.19 -1.66 -19.55
C ASN A 650 -3.69 -1.90 -19.32
N LEU A 651 -2.83 -1.03 -19.85
CA LEU A 651 -1.39 -1.12 -19.68
C LEU A 651 -0.98 -0.91 -18.21
N THR A 652 -1.62 0.03 -17.51
CA THR A 652 -1.38 0.25 -16.08
C THR A 652 -1.71 -1.01 -15.26
N GLN A 653 -2.82 -1.68 -15.54
CA GLN A 653 -3.19 -2.93 -14.88
C GLN A 653 -2.15 -4.04 -15.14
N ILE A 654 -1.68 -4.17 -16.36
CA ILE A 654 -0.63 -5.13 -16.72
C ILE A 654 0.66 -4.82 -15.93
N MET A 655 1.09 -3.56 -15.94
CA MET A 655 2.32 -3.15 -15.23
C MET A 655 2.21 -3.31 -13.71
N GLN A 656 1.04 -3.08 -13.12
CA GLN A 656 0.82 -3.33 -11.69
C GLN A 656 0.93 -4.82 -11.35
N MET A 657 0.30 -5.67 -12.15
CA MET A 657 0.27 -7.11 -11.92
C MET A 657 1.65 -7.77 -12.09
N TYR A 658 2.41 -7.33 -13.09
CA TYR A 658 3.71 -7.90 -13.42
C TYR A 658 4.89 -6.96 -13.07
N ARG A 659 4.70 -6.07 -12.10
CA ARG A 659 5.74 -5.11 -11.68
C ARG A 659 7.08 -5.80 -11.41
N GLY A 660 8.14 -5.25 -12.02
CA GLY A 660 9.50 -5.79 -11.92
C GLY A 660 9.78 -7.06 -12.74
N ARG A 661 8.76 -7.58 -13.48
CA ARG A 661 8.88 -8.78 -14.32
C ARG A 661 8.78 -8.49 -15.81
N LEU A 662 8.40 -7.28 -16.21
CA LEU A 662 8.16 -6.90 -17.62
C LEU A 662 9.43 -6.59 -18.40
N GLN A 663 10.55 -6.42 -17.71
CA GLN A 663 11.84 -6.24 -18.35
C GLN A 663 12.52 -7.59 -18.55
N MET A 664 12.96 -7.85 -19.77
CA MET A 664 13.75 -9.04 -20.09
C MET A 664 15.07 -9.01 -19.31
N LYS A 665 15.53 -10.15 -18.88
CA LYS A 665 16.73 -10.29 -18.04
C LYS A 665 17.83 -11.00 -18.81
N PRO A 666 19.11 -10.69 -18.54
CA PRO A 666 20.21 -11.48 -19.07
C PRO A 666 20.04 -12.96 -18.76
N LEU A 667 20.19 -13.81 -19.77
CA LEU A 667 20.24 -15.24 -19.62
C LEU A 667 21.46 -15.58 -18.76
N LYS A 668 21.22 -16.26 -17.65
CA LYS A 668 22.36 -16.84 -16.90
C LYS A 668 23.02 -17.89 -17.79
N SER A 669 24.32 -17.79 -18.02
CA SER A 669 25.07 -18.86 -18.66
C SER A 669 24.74 -20.17 -17.93
N ALA A 670 24.28 -21.19 -18.68
CA ALA A 670 24.05 -22.49 -18.10
C ALA A 670 25.31 -22.88 -17.32
N SER A 671 25.23 -22.96 -16.01
CA SER A 671 26.29 -23.56 -15.21
C SER A 671 26.44 -24.96 -15.79
N VAL A 672 27.62 -25.22 -16.41
CA VAL A 672 28.00 -26.58 -16.81
C VAL A 672 27.94 -27.39 -15.53
N VAL A 673 26.86 -28.15 -15.36
CA VAL A 673 26.80 -29.19 -14.35
C VAL A 673 27.83 -30.22 -14.83
N LEU A 674 29.06 -30.05 -14.37
CA LEU A 674 30.03 -31.13 -14.40
C LEU A 674 29.47 -32.24 -13.53
N ASN A 675 29.09 -33.34 -14.19
CA ASN A 675 28.72 -34.60 -13.57
C ASN A 675 29.69 -35.08 -12.50
#